data_6da5f8a87b8f2dca66a7bdb1030d458f
#
_entry.id   6da5f8a87b8f2dca66a7bdb1030d458f
#
_cell.length_a   1.000
_cell.length_b   1.000
_cell.length_c   1.000
_cell.angle_alpha   90.00
_cell.angle_beta   90.00
_cell.angle_gamma   90.00
#
_symmetry.space_group_name_H-M   'P 1'
#
loop_
_entity.id
_entity.type
_entity.pdbx_description
1 polymer ?
#
loop_
_entity_poly.entity_id
_entity_poly.type
_entity_poly.pdbx_seq_one_letter_code
_entity_poly.pdbx_strand_id
1 'polypeptide(L)'
;LLFNGWGVTPAGDHAKISDMPLKMLLSKDGKTLITVSGGYSKEGLTLLDVETRKVTQFLPIQSAFNGLGLTPDGAHILVTGGDKGIIHDFAFADGKATLARTVKPEAKVANTFLAGMYIQPDTGRVFVCNEGNDEIWALDPKTLEVENKIPVGEHPYACALGADKRHLYVSNWGSRSVTVVDTKTNKRVRDIAVGVRPNDMTLSKDGRLFVACSGDNTVHVIQTRSLEAAPEVADSSKRLPEGTREIISTSLYPQSPEGSTPDAVAVTPDGQTLFVANADNNCVMVVDISGRALDGPQRGQSVSMVNGFIPVGWYPCSLAVSADGQTLLVGNGKGLRSVSNVSTTQPAQANGRTPYRHIASTMEGYVSFIGRPDTEQIVAYTKQVRKNSPYTPDSFRHASATNDSIIPSQVGAQSCPIKHVLYIIKENRTYDQVFGDMKNAKGEHIGNGDAAITMYGEAVTPNQHELARQYVLLDNLYCNGEVSVDGHSWCDAAIATDFKQRSWILSYSKHGVLPGNAEMDVPTAGYLWDLCQRHGVSYRNYGEGAAKVPNLSRGKWVAGWGIRDMDRVKFWIDDLKAAERGEQELPRFTIMSLGENHTQGTTPGAHTPRACVASNDLAVARVVEAASNSKFWKEMAIFIIEDDAQNGPDHVDAHRTAGLVISPWCKRGEVDSTLYTTASMIRTMELILGLPPLTQYDAGATPMFNCFAKETQLVAFTAKTPTIDMLAKNTARSPRAAQSSRMNFKEFDRAPEDELNQILWLDVKGPDVPYPTPIHRAMFTAADTNNR
;
A
#
# COMPACT_ATOMS: atom_id res chain seq x y z
N LEU A 1 -8.22 -15.83 2.76
CA LEU A 1 -6.89 -15.22 2.68
C LEU A 1 -6.86 -14.22 1.55
N LEU A 2 -6.11 -13.15 1.72
CA LEU A 2 -5.66 -12.29 0.62
C LEU A 2 -4.46 -12.94 -0.07
N PHE A 3 -4.11 -12.42 -1.24
CA PHE A 3 -2.96 -12.88 -2.02
C PHE A 3 -1.62 -12.80 -1.24
N ASN A 4 -1.52 -11.88 -0.27
CA ASN A 4 -0.33 -11.69 0.57
C ASN A 4 -0.29 -12.59 1.83
N GLY A 5 -1.20 -13.55 1.94
CA GLY A 5 -1.27 -14.47 3.07
C GLY A 5 -1.96 -13.93 4.32
N TRP A 6 -2.37 -12.66 4.34
CA TRP A 6 -3.15 -12.09 5.43
C TRP A 6 -4.62 -12.51 5.35
N GLY A 7 -5.22 -12.79 6.50
CA GLY A 7 -6.62 -13.18 6.58
C GLY A 7 -7.57 -11.99 6.64
N VAL A 8 -8.74 -12.12 6.03
CA VAL A 8 -9.87 -11.22 6.17
C VAL A 8 -11.09 -12.06 6.56
N THR A 9 -11.54 -11.91 7.80
CA THR A 9 -12.70 -12.62 8.38
C THR A 9 -13.57 -11.63 9.15
N PRO A 10 -14.19 -10.66 8.46
CA PRO A 10 -14.79 -9.50 9.09
C PRO A 10 -15.98 -9.88 9.96
N ALA A 11 -16.08 -9.26 11.15
CA ALA A 11 -17.20 -9.37 12.06
C ALA A 11 -18.38 -8.48 11.61
N GLY A 12 -19.59 -8.87 11.99
CA GLY A 12 -20.82 -8.10 11.77
C GLY A 12 -21.40 -8.24 10.38
N ASP A 13 -22.31 -7.32 10.02
CA ASP A 13 -22.94 -7.24 8.72
C ASP A 13 -22.27 -6.18 7.85
N HIS A 14 -22.33 -6.34 6.52
CA HIS A 14 -21.59 -5.50 5.61
C HIS A 14 -22.49 -4.88 4.53
N ALA A 15 -22.41 -3.57 4.36
CA ALA A 15 -23.04 -2.87 3.25
C ALA A 15 -21.97 -2.42 2.25
N LYS A 16 -22.13 -2.79 0.98
CA LYS A 16 -21.23 -2.37 -0.09
C LYS A 16 -21.46 -0.90 -0.44
N ILE A 17 -20.35 -0.15 -0.55
CA ILE A 17 -20.31 1.26 -0.93
C ILE A 17 -19.19 1.49 -1.96
N SER A 18 -18.87 2.73 -2.30
CA SER A 18 -17.67 3.04 -3.09
C SER A 18 -16.39 2.80 -2.28
N ASP A 19 -15.31 2.46 -2.95
CA ASP A 19 -14.01 2.16 -2.34
C ASP A 19 -13.41 3.37 -1.61
N MET A 20 -12.49 3.12 -0.68
CA MET A 20 -11.83 4.09 0.18
C MET A 20 -12.80 5.07 0.87
N PRO A 21 -13.65 4.61 1.79
CA PRO A 21 -14.48 5.47 2.63
C PRO A 21 -13.63 6.19 3.66
N LEU A 22 -13.14 7.39 3.31
CA LEU A 22 -12.09 8.11 4.05
C LEU A 22 -12.59 8.77 5.33
N LYS A 23 -13.88 9.11 5.40
CA LYS A 23 -14.50 9.67 6.61
C LYS A 23 -15.98 9.29 6.72
N MET A 24 -16.43 9.09 7.96
CA MET A 24 -17.82 8.81 8.29
C MET A 24 -18.29 9.67 9.45
N LEU A 25 -19.57 10.04 9.44
CA LEU A 25 -20.26 10.66 10.57
C LEU A 25 -21.74 10.26 10.60
N LEU A 26 -22.36 10.38 11.76
CA LEU A 26 -23.79 10.16 11.93
C LEU A 26 -24.57 11.46 11.79
N SER A 27 -25.79 11.38 11.25
CA SER A 27 -26.78 12.44 11.38
C SER A 27 -27.08 12.73 12.85
N LYS A 28 -27.64 13.91 13.15
CA LYS A 28 -27.93 14.32 14.54
C LYS A 28 -28.88 13.38 15.29
N ASP A 29 -29.82 12.79 14.57
CA ASP A 29 -30.78 11.81 15.10
C ASP A 29 -30.18 10.39 15.19
N GLY A 30 -28.96 10.20 14.72
CA GLY A 30 -28.24 8.91 14.72
C GLY A 30 -28.78 7.88 13.73
N LYS A 31 -29.75 8.23 12.87
CA LYS A 31 -30.40 7.26 11.97
C LYS A 31 -29.69 7.08 10.64
N THR A 32 -28.98 8.09 10.19
CA THR A 32 -28.27 8.06 8.90
C THR A 32 -26.76 8.09 9.13
N LEU A 33 -26.05 7.10 8.59
CA LEU A 33 -24.61 7.16 8.43
C LEU A 33 -24.29 7.85 7.14
N ILE A 34 -23.42 8.85 7.21
CA ILE A 34 -22.96 9.66 6.09
C ILE A 34 -21.49 9.32 5.89
N THR A 35 -21.10 8.88 4.68
CA THR A 35 -19.71 8.55 4.37
C THR A 35 -19.25 9.19 3.06
N VAL A 36 -18.04 9.68 3.04
CA VAL A 36 -17.38 10.19 1.84
C VAL A 36 -16.32 9.17 1.39
N SER A 37 -16.38 8.82 0.10
CA SER A 37 -15.42 7.92 -0.55
C SER A 37 -14.59 8.68 -1.57
N GLY A 38 -13.26 8.51 -1.48
CA GLY A 38 -12.26 9.11 -2.37
C GLY A 38 -11.34 8.03 -2.95
N GLY A 39 -11.92 6.95 -3.48
CA GLY A 39 -11.20 5.82 -4.05
C GLY A 39 -10.95 5.92 -5.55
N TYR A 40 -10.56 4.79 -6.15
CA TYR A 40 -10.35 4.67 -7.60
C TYR A 40 -11.68 4.69 -8.38
N SER A 41 -12.73 4.13 -7.81
CA SER A 41 -14.06 4.07 -8.39
C SER A 41 -14.73 5.46 -8.40
N LYS A 42 -16.04 5.54 -8.31
CA LYS A 42 -16.73 6.83 -8.25
C LYS A 42 -16.58 7.46 -6.87
N GLU A 43 -15.95 8.61 -6.81
CA GLU A 43 -15.98 9.46 -5.63
C GLU A 43 -17.39 9.90 -5.30
N GLY A 44 -17.74 10.00 -4.03
CA GLY A 44 -19.08 10.40 -3.69
C GLY A 44 -19.42 10.38 -2.23
N LEU A 45 -20.61 10.93 -1.97
CA LEU A 45 -21.28 10.88 -0.69
C LEU A 45 -22.27 9.71 -0.70
N THR A 46 -22.11 8.78 0.26
CA THR A 46 -23.03 7.67 0.45
C THR A 46 -23.77 7.84 1.75
N LEU A 47 -25.10 7.69 1.72
CA LEU A 47 -25.98 7.67 2.88
C LEU A 47 -26.44 6.23 3.13
N LEU A 48 -26.38 5.79 4.38
CA LEU A 48 -26.86 4.48 4.82
C LEU A 48 -27.83 4.66 5.99
N ASP A 49 -28.89 3.91 5.98
CA ASP A 49 -29.77 3.78 7.12
C ASP A 49 -29.14 2.84 8.15
N VAL A 50 -28.94 3.33 9.38
CA VAL A 50 -28.23 2.62 10.45
C VAL A 50 -29.00 1.40 10.95
N GLU A 51 -30.34 1.47 11.02
CA GLU A 51 -31.18 0.39 11.50
C GLU A 51 -31.27 -0.76 10.50
N THR A 52 -31.56 -0.43 9.24
CA THR A 52 -31.69 -1.44 8.16
C THR A 52 -30.35 -1.85 7.56
N ARG A 53 -29.25 -1.12 7.86
CA ARG A 53 -27.88 -1.36 7.36
C ARG A 53 -27.78 -1.32 5.83
N LYS A 54 -28.62 -0.52 5.19
CA LYS A 54 -28.70 -0.42 3.72
C LYS A 54 -28.30 0.96 3.22
N VAL A 55 -27.67 0.97 2.06
CA VAL A 55 -27.44 2.21 1.30
C VAL A 55 -28.79 2.75 0.87
N THR A 56 -29.09 3.98 1.26
CA THR A 56 -30.32 4.71 0.88
C THR A 56 -30.08 5.67 -0.28
N GLN A 57 -28.86 6.20 -0.41
CA GLN A 57 -28.50 7.13 -1.46
C GLN A 57 -27.00 7.11 -1.76
N PHE A 58 -26.62 7.27 -3.03
CA PHE A 58 -25.27 7.59 -3.46
C PHE A 58 -25.30 8.82 -4.37
N LEU A 59 -24.48 9.81 -4.04
CA LEU A 59 -24.36 11.07 -4.77
C LEU A 59 -22.91 11.17 -5.30
N PRO A 60 -22.68 10.93 -6.60
CA PRO A 60 -21.36 11.12 -7.19
C PRO A 60 -21.00 12.62 -7.16
N ILE A 61 -19.73 12.92 -6.84
CA ILE A 61 -19.18 14.27 -6.83
C ILE A 61 -17.91 14.34 -7.67
N GLN A 62 -17.51 15.54 -8.05
CA GLN A 62 -16.38 15.71 -8.95
C GLN A 62 -15.02 15.36 -8.32
N SER A 63 -14.89 15.59 -7.03
CA SER A 63 -13.66 15.32 -6.27
C SER A 63 -14.02 15.23 -4.80
N ALA A 64 -13.39 14.29 -4.07
CA ALA A 64 -13.59 14.11 -2.65
C ALA A 64 -12.29 13.73 -1.95
N PHE A 65 -12.17 14.10 -0.67
CA PHE A 65 -11.14 13.59 0.22
C PHE A 65 -11.73 13.35 1.62
N ASN A 66 -10.96 13.43 2.68
CA ASN A 66 -11.39 13.08 4.04
C ASN A 66 -12.18 14.17 4.78
N GLY A 67 -12.40 15.35 4.17
CA GLY A 67 -13.16 16.42 4.81
C GLY A 67 -14.66 16.19 4.70
N LEU A 68 -15.31 15.92 5.83
CA LEU A 68 -16.75 15.70 5.97
C LEU A 68 -17.24 16.39 7.23
N GLY A 69 -18.26 17.25 7.13
CA GLY A 69 -18.83 17.97 8.25
C GLY A 69 -20.35 18.11 8.15
N LEU A 70 -21.04 18.08 9.30
CA LEU A 70 -22.47 18.36 9.42
C LEU A 70 -22.64 19.70 10.14
N THR A 71 -23.45 20.60 9.56
CA THR A 71 -23.72 21.91 10.17
C THR A 71 -24.39 21.78 11.55
N PRO A 72 -24.25 22.81 12.44
CA PRO A 72 -24.81 22.74 13.78
C PRO A 72 -26.32 22.54 13.84
N ASP A 73 -27.09 22.97 12.87
CA ASP A 73 -28.52 22.68 12.73
C ASP A 73 -28.82 21.28 12.17
N GLY A 74 -27.81 20.64 11.56
CA GLY A 74 -27.95 19.33 10.91
C GLY A 74 -28.58 19.40 9.52
N ALA A 75 -28.75 20.61 8.96
CA ALA A 75 -29.44 20.84 7.70
C ALA A 75 -28.52 20.76 6.47
N HIS A 76 -27.18 20.83 6.67
CA HIS A 76 -26.22 20.79 5.58
C HIS A 76 -25.07 19.82 5.86
N ILE A 77 -24.62 19.13 4.83
CA ILE A 77 -23.43 18.29 4.81
C ILE A 77 -22.39 18.99 3.91
N LEU A 78 -21.21 19.25 4.46
CA LEU A 78 -20.07 19.82 3.73
C LEU A 78 -19.03 18.74 3.43
N VAL A 79 -18.51 18.74 2.19
CA VAL A 79 -17.49 17.77 1.73
C VAL A 79 -16.37 18.52 1.02
N THR A 80 -15.11 18.27 1.39
CA THR A 80 -13.95 18.85 0.69
C THR A 80 -13.61 18.10 -0.58
N GLY A 81 -13.22 18.83 -1.61
CA GLY A 81 -12.87 18.32 -2.94
C GLY A 81 -11.38 18.35 -3.26
N GLY A 82 -10.53 17.95 -2.32
CA GLY A 82 -9.11 17.70 -2.54
C GLY A 82 -8.39 18.77 -3.37
N ASP A 83 -7.73 18.34 -4.45
CA ASP A 83 -6.92 19.17 -5.36
C ASP A 83 -7.72 20.18 -6.18
N LYS A 84 -9.05 20.05 -6.27
CA LYS A 84 -9.89 21.06 -6.95
C LYS A 84 -10.07 22.31 -6.09
N GLY A 85 -9.72 22.24 -4.80
CA GLY A 85 -9.86 23.37 -3.87
C GLY A 85 -11.29 23.84 -3.73
N ILE A 86 -12.26 22.90 -3.73
CA ILE A 86 -13.70 23.17 -3.66
C ILE A 86 -14.33 22.56 -2.42
N ILE A 87 -15.50 23.04 -2.04
CA ILE A 87 -16.36 22.47 -1.02
C ILE A 87 -17.74 22.23 -1.63
N HIS A 88 -18.24 21.01 -1.53
CA HIS A 88 -19.60 20.66 -1.87
C HIS A 88 -20.49 20.86 -0.64
N ASP A 89 -21.58 21.58 -0.79
CA ASP A 89 -22.60 21.86 0.22
C ASP A 89 -23.91 21.17 -0.19
N PHE A 90 -24.32 20.19 0.60
CA PHE A 90 -25.54 19.43 0.39
C PHE A 90 -26.59 19.84 1.40
N ALA A 91 -27.79 20.22 0.97
CA ALA A 91 -28.95 20.28 1.84
C ALA A 91 -29.32 18.86 2.30
N PHE A 92 -29.51 18.68 3.60
CA PHE A 92 -29.79 17.38 4.20
C PHE A 92 -31.06 17.44 5.07
N ALA A 93 -32.04 16.62 4.76
CA ALA A 93 -33.27 16.46 5.49
C ALA A 93 -33.87 15.06 5.31
N ASP A 94 -34.49 14.51 6.34
CA ASP A 94 -35.20 13.21 6.32
C ASP A 94 -34.36 12.07 5.73
N GLY A 95 -33.07 12.02 6.08
CA GLY A 95 -32.13 10.98 5.61
C GLY A 95 -31.75 11.09 4.12
N LYS A 96 -32.03 12.22 3.47
CA LYS A 96 -31.70 12.49 2.06
C LYS A 96 -30.85 13.73 1.91
N ALA A 97 -29.89 13.69 1.00
CA ALA A 97 -29.03 14.82 0.65
C ALA A 97 -29.26 15.24 -0.80
N THR A 98 -29.17 16.53 -1.04
CA THR A 98 -29.23 17.12 -2.39
C THR A 98 -28.13 18.18 -2.51
N LEU A 99 -27.34 18.13 -3.56
CA LEU A 99 -26.31 19.14 -3.80
C LEU A 99 -26.96 20.52 -3.96
N ALA A 100 -26.71 21.41 -3.01
CA ALA A 100 -27.23 22.79 -3.03
C ALA A 100 -26.30 23.70 -3.83
N ARG A 101 -24.98 23.58 -3.59
CA ARG A 101 -23.97 24.38 -4.29
C ARG A 101 -22.59 23.73 -4.18
N THR A 102 -21.68 24.14 -5.06
CA THR A 102 -20.25 23.88 -4.96
C THR A 102 -19.54 25.23 -4.88
N VAL A 103 -18.73 25.43 -3.86
CA VAL A 103 -18.03 26.68 -3.59
C VAL A 103 -16.54 26.48 -3.77
N LYS A 104 -15.85 27.44 -4.34
CA LYS A 104 -14.40 27.56 -4.32
C LYS A 104 -14.02 28.64 -3.32
N PRO A 105 -13.59 28.30 -2.09
CA PRO A 105 -13.40 29.26 -1.00
C PRO A 105 -12.39 30.37 -1.32
N GLU A 106 -11.42 30.06 -2.19
CA GLU A 106 -10.42 31.01 -2.67
C GLU A 106 -10.14 30.79 -4.16
N ALA A 107 -10.27 31.84 -4.97
CA ALA A 107 -10.31 31.69 -6.43
C ALA A 107 -8.97 31.33 -7.10
N LYS A 108 -7.82 31.72 -6.52
CA LYS A 108 -6.50 31.57 -7.19
C LYS A 108 -5.37 31.31 -6.17
N VAL A 109 -5.36 30.14 -5.55
CA VAL A 109 -4.23 29.69 -4.74
C VAL A 109 -3.59 28.49 -5.41
N ALA A 110 -2.29 28.59 -5.66
CA ALA A 110 -1.51 27.44 -6.17
C ALA A 110 -1.40 26.36 -5.09
N ASN A 111 -1.26 25.11 -5.51
CA ASN A 111 -1.05 23.96 -4.64
C ASN A 111 -2.17 23.71 -3.61
N THR A 112 -3.37 24.23 -3.82
CA THR A 112 -4.49 23.99 -2.90
C THR A 112 -4.88 22.52 -2.92
N PHE A 113 -4.91 21.89 -1.73
CA PHE A 113 -5.50 20.59 -1.52
C PHE A 113 -6.31 20.61 -0.22
N LEU A 114 -7.65 20.55 -0.32
CA LEU A 114 -8.53 20.61 0.83
C LEU A 114 -8.78 19.22 1.41
N ALA A 115 -8.27 19.00 2.63
CA ALA A 115 -8.37 17.76 3.39
C ALA A 115 -9.46 17.85 4.49
N GLY A 116 -9.15 17.40 5.70
CA GLY A 116 -10.08 17.34 6.83
C GLY A 116 -10.70 18.69 7.19
N MET A 117 -11.89 18.66 7.77
CA MET A 117 -12.60 19.88 8.23
C MET A 117 -13.21 19.68 9.61
N TYR A 118 -13.47 20.81 10.27
CA TYR A 118 -14.23 20.92 11.50
C TYR A 118 -15.21 22.10 11.42
N ILE A 119 -16.45 21.87 11.82
CA ILE A 119 -17.50 22.90 11.91
C ILE A 119 -17.75 23.22 13.39
N GLN A 120 -17.49 24.45 13.78
CA GLN A 120 -17.63 24.87 15.18
C GLN A 120 -19.11 24.90 15.60
N PRO A 121 -19.54 24.17 16.65
CA PRO A 121 -20.95 24.01 16.99
C PRO A 121 -21.64 25.32 17.35
N ASP A 122 -20.95 26.24 18.04
CA ASP A 122 -21.55 27.45 18.59
C ASP A 122 -21.69 28.59 17.56
N THR A 123 -20.80 28.62 16.53
CA THR A 123 -20.74 29.70 15.55
C THR A 123 -21.06 29.26 14.12
N GLY A 124 -21.02 27.98 13.85
CA GLY A 124 -21.11 27.41 12.50
C GLY A 124 -19.85 27.64 11.66
N ARG A 125 -18.82 28.31 12.19
CA ARG A 125 -17.58 28.60 11.46
C ARG A 125 -16.89 27.33 11.04
N VAL A 126 -16.43 27.29 9.79
CA VAL A 126 -15.81 26.11 9.19
C VAL A 126 -14.30 26.28 9.17
N PHE A 127 -13.57 25.31 9.68
CA PHE A 127 -12.11 25.21 9.59
C PHE A 127 -11.76 24.05 8.66
N VAL A 128 -10.90 24.31 7.65
CA VAL A 128 -10.52 23.33 6.63
C VAL A 128 -9.00 23.24 6.54
N CYS A 129 -8.47 22.04 6.58
CA CYS A 129 -7.06 21.79 6.33
C CYS A 129 -6.77 22.02 4.84
N ASN A 130 -5.89 22.98 4.54
CA ASN A 130 -5.32 23.14 3.20
C ASN A 130 -3.93 22.47 3.19
N GLU A 131 -3.94 21.19 2.92
CA GLU A 131 -2.82 20.28 3.03
C GLU A 131 -1.65 20.70 2.13
N GLY A 132 -1.94 21.14 0.90
CA GLY A 132 -0.91 21.53 -0.05
C GLY A 132 -0.23 22.88 0.23
N ASN A 133 -0.67 23.64 1.24
CA ASN A 133 -0.12 24.95 1.60
C ASN A 133 0.24 25.09 3.09
N ASP A 134 0.17 24.02 3.88
CA ASP A 134 0.49 24.00 5.31
C ASP A 134 -0.33 25.03 6.12
N GLU A 135 -1.63 25.13 5.81
CA GLU A 135 -2.53 26.09 6.39
C GLU A 135 -3.84 25.47 6.89
N ILE A 136 -4.43 26.08 7.91
CA ILE A 136 -5.86 25.98 8.20
C ILE A 136 -6.57 27.21 7.66
N TRP A 137 -7.59 27.01 6.87
CA TRP A 137 -8.51 28.07 6.44
C TRP A 137 -9.71 28.16 7.37
N ALA A 138 -9.94 29.36 7.93
CA ALA A 138 -11.17 29.67 8.62
C ALA A 138 -12.13 30.34 7.64
N LEU A 139 -13.32 29.77 7.46
CA LEU A 139 -14.29 30.19 6.46
C LEU A 139 -15.53 30.81 7.11
N ASP A 140 -16.13 31.78 6.43
CA ASP A 140 -17.45 32.30 6.77
C ASP A 140 -18.48 31.18 6.67
N PRO A 141 -19.33 30.98 7.69
CA PRO A 141 -20.27 29.85 7.72
C PRO A 141 -21.38 29.89 6.67
N LYS A 142 -21.67 31.05 6.08
CA LYS A 142 -22.75 31.22 5.09
C LYS A 142 -22.21 31.20 3.67
N THR A 143 -21.12 31.94 3.40
CA THR A 143 -20.55 32.05 2.05
C THR A 143 -19.55 30.94 1.76
N LEU A 144 -18.91 30.35 2.78
CA LEU A 144 -17.77 29.43 2.72
C LEU A 144 -16.53 30.08 2.07
N GLU A 145 -16.44 31.40 2.05
CA GLU A 145 -15.26 32.14 1.61
C GLU A 145 -14.21 32.19 2.72
N VAL A 146 -12.93 32.25 2.34
CA VAL A 146 -11.82 32.33 3.29
C VAL A 146 -11.78 33.68 3.99
N GLU A 147 -11.96 33.68 5.31
CA GLU A 147 -11.77 34.88 6.15
C GLU A 147 -10.33 34.99 6.65
N ASN A 148 -9.71 33.84 6.99
CA ASN A 148 -8.37 33.82 7.54
C ASN A 148 -7.62 32.56 7.08
N LYS A 149 -6.31 32.72 6.87
CA LYS A 149 -5.34 31.65 6.62
C LYS A 149 -4.38 31.57 7.80
N ILE A 150 -4.26 30.43 8.41
CA ILE A 150 -3.51 30.26 9.64
C ILE A 150 -2.41 29.22 9.36
N PRO A 151 -1.11 29.60 9.38
CA PRO A 151 -0.02 28.65 9.17
C PRO A 151 0.01 27.58 10.28
N VAL A 152 0.24 26.33 9.89
CA VAL A 152 0.35 25.17 10.80
C VAL A 152 1.63 24.38 10.49
N GLY A 153 1.72 23.12 10.85
CA GLY A 153 2.80 22.24 10.42
C GLY A 153 2.58 21.70 9.01
N GLU A 154 3.52 20.89 8.52
CA GLU A 154 3.49 20.38 7.14
C GLU A 154 2.35 19.39 6.93
N HIS A 155 1.65 19.54 5.80
CA HIS A 155 0.60 18.65 5.34
C HIS A 155 -0.52 18.40 6.39
N PRO A 156 -1.30 19.45 6.79
CA PRO A 156 -2.39 19.29 7.76
C PRO A 156 -3.48 18.35 7.22
N TYR A 157 -3.81 17.30 8.01
CA TYR A 157 -4.70 16.22 7.57
C TYR A 157 -6.09 16.29 8.19
N ALA A 158 -6.19 16.46 9.51
CA ALA A 158 -7.45 16.54 10.24
C ALA A 158 -7.40 17.65 11.31
N CYS A 159 -8.57 18.10 11.76
CA CYS A 159 -8.67 19.06 12.86
C CYS A 159 -9.85 18.76 13.77
N ALA A 160 -9.69 19.08 15.06
CA ALA A 160 -10.68 18.88 16.10
C ALA A 160 -10.62 20.01 17.14
N LEU A 161 -11.77 20.46 17.62
CA LEU A 161 -11.84 21.48 18.69
C LEU A 161 -11.62 20.81 20.05
N GLY A 162 -10.77 21.40 20.88
CA GLY A 162 -10.53 20.94 22.24
C GLY A 162 -11.72 21.14 23.17
N ALA A 163 -11.67 20.49 24.33
CA ALA A 163 -12.74 20.56 25.35
C ALA A 163 -12.96 21.97 25.91
N ASP A 164 -12.00 22.87 25.80
CA ASP A 164 -12.11 24.29 26.17
C ASP A 164 -12.93 25.12 25.17
N LYS A 165 -13.36 24.51 24.05
CA LYS A 165 -14.12 25.12 22.95
C LYS A 165 -13.46 26.35 22.32
N ARG A 166 -12.18 26.53 22.52
CA ARG A 166 -11.38 27.65 22.00
C ARG A 166 -10.22 27.22 21.12
N HIS A 167 -9.51 26.17 21.50
CA HIS A 167 -8.32 25.75 20.81
C HIS A 167 -8.66 24.63 19.82
N LEU A 168 -8.33 24.85 18.56
CA LEU A 168 -8.40 23.87 17.48
C LEU A 168 -7.06 23.17 17.39
N TYR A 169 -7.09 21.84 17.38
CA TYR A 169 -5.93 20.96 17.23
C TYR A 169 -5.91 20.45 15.80
N VAL A 170 -4.76 20.54 15.13
CA VAL A 170 -4.55 20.16 13.73
C VAL A 170 -3.44 19.15 13.65
N SER A 171 -3.73 17.94 13.16
CA SER A 171 -2.70 16.94 12.88
C SER A 171 -1.95 17.30 11.61
N ASN A 172 -0.61 17.32 11.69
CA ASN A 172 0.27 17.64 10.57
C ASN A 172 0.93 16.35 10.09
N TRP A 173 0.37 15.76 9.06
CA TRP A 173 0.74 14.43 8.55
C TRP A 173 2.22 14.35 8.14
N GLY A 174 2.76 15.46 7.61
CA GLY A 174 4.14 15.57 7.14
C GLY A 174 5.18 16.00 8.18
N SER A 175 4.83 16.23 9.47
CA SER A 175 5.78 16.82 10.43
C SER A 175 5.65 16.37 11.88
N ARG A 176 5.23 15.16 12.18
CA ARG A 176 5.21 14.56 13.55
C ARG A 176 4.70 15.51 14.64
N SER A 177 3.68 16.29 14.32
CA SER A 177 3.19 17.32 15.23
C SER A 177 1.69 17.52 15.15
N VAL A 178 1.13 18.09 16.23
CA VAL A 178 -0.22 18.64 16.28
C VAL A 178 -0.09 20.14 16.56
N THR A 179 -0.56 20.98 15.64
CA THR A 179 -0.60 22.43 15.84
C THR A 179 -1.84 22.82 16.63
N VAL A 180 -1.67 23.69 17.61
CA VAL A 180 -2.75 24.31 18.39
C VAL A 180 -3.03 25.71 17.85
N VAL A 181 -4.28 25.96 17.46
CA VAL A 181 -4.76 27.24 16.92
C VAL A 181 -5.82 27.84 17.85
N ASP A 182 -5.69 29.11 18.21
CA ASP A 182 -6.73 29.86 18.94
C ASP A 182 -7.79 30.34 17.93
N THR A 183 -8.99 29.80 18.00
CA THR A 183 -10.09 30.10 17.06
C THR A 183 -10.66 31.55 17.23
N LYS A 184 -10.43 32.19 18.36
CA LYS A 184 -10.86 33.61 18.59
C LYS A 184 -9.93 34.59 17.93
N THR A 185 -8.62 34.35 18.00
CA THR A 185 -7.61 35.27 17.44
C THR A 185 -7.15 34.82 16.04
N ASN A 186 -7.51 33.63 15.58
CA ASN A 186 -7.03 33.01 14.35
C ASN A 186 -5.50 32.94 14.28
N LYS A 187 -4.85 32.56 15.37
CA LYS A 187 -3.40 32.49 15.47
C LYS A 187 -2.94 31.10 15.94
N ARG A 188 -1.84 30.64 15.36
CA ARG A 188 -1.08 29.51 15.88
C ARG A 188 -0.58 29.85 17.28
N VAL A 189 -0.78 28.92 18.21
CA VAL A 189 -0.36 29.03 19.61
C VAL A 189 0.95 28.29 19.84
N ARG A 190 1.01 27.01 19.49
CA ARG A 190 2.18 26.14 19.61
C ARG A 190 2.00 24.86 18.82
N ASP A 191 3.07 24.07 18.73
CA ASP A 191 3.01 22.67 18.28
C ASP A 191 3.26 21.72 19.45
N ILE A 192 2.65 20.55 19.36
CA ILE A 192 2.82 19.42 20.26
C ILE A 192 3.44 18.29 19.45
N ALA A 193 4.61 17.81 19.85
CA ALA A 193 5.26 16.68 19.19
C ALA A 193 4.46 15.40 19.45
N VAL A 194 4.25 14.60 18.40
CA VAL A 194 3.57 13.32 18.42
C VAL A 194 4.35 12.27 17.59
N GLY A 195 3.77 11.11 17.34
CA GLY A 195 4.37 10.07 16.54
C GLY A 195 4.46 10.41 15.04
N VAL A 196 4.89 9.42 14.27
CA VAL A 196 5.14 9.56 12.82
C VAL A 196 3.81 9.53 12.05
N ARG A 197 3.65 10.46 11.11
CA ARG A 197 2.46 10.59 10.26
C ARG A 197 1.14 10.64 11.07
N PRO A 198 0.96 11.69 11.92
CA PRO A 198 -0.30 11.87 12.65
C PRO A 198 -1.43 12.20 11.66
N ASN A 199 -2.47 11.37 11.66
CA ASN A 199 -3.60 11.49 10.75
C ASN A 199 -4.91 11.79 11.48
N ASP A 200 -5.82 10.83 11.67
CA ASP A 200 -7.13 11.05 12.28
C ASP A 200 -7.07 11.31 13.80
N MET A 201 -8.03 12.10 14.28
CA MET A 201 -8.13 12.49 15.69
C MET A 201 -9.56 12.41 16.20
N THR A 202 -9.71 12.06 17.49
CA THR A 202 -11.00 12.08 18.18
C THR A 202 -10.87 12.61 19.60
N LEU A 203 -11.87 13.36 20.06
CA LEU A 203 -11.93 13.96 21.40
C LEU A 203 -12.89 13.19 22.31
N SER A 204 -12.44 12.82 23.51
CA SER A 204 -13.30 12.28 24.56
C SER A 204 -13.97 13.36 25.40
N LYS A 205 -15.05 13.01 26.11
CA LYS A 205 -15.79 13.95 26.99
C LYS A 205 -14.94 14.55 28.15
N ASP A 206 -13.92 13.83 28.58
CA ASP A 206 -13.01 14.28 29.63
C ASP A 206 -11.87 15.16 29.11
N GLY A 207 -11.86 15.47 27.80
CA GLY A 207 -10.93 16.40 27.15
C GLY A 207 -9.63 15.77 26.72
N ARG A 208 -9.54 14.44 26.66
CA ARG A 208 -8.41 13.77 26.01
C ARG A 208 -8.62 13.72 24.50
N LEU A 209 -7.64 14.20 23.74
CA LEU A 209 -7.57 14.09 22.30
C LEU A 209 -6.66 12.91 21.95
N PHE A 210 -7.21 11.95 21.21
CA PHE A 210 -6.49 10.79 20.71
C PHE A 210 -6.07 11.04 19.27
N VAL A 211 -4.77 10.91 19.00
CA VAL A 211 -4.14 11.19 17.69
C VAL A 211 -3.55 9.89 17.17
N ALA A 212 -4.09 9.37 16.08
CA ALA A 212 -3.50 8.20 15.42
C ALA A 212 -2.23 8.61 14.66
N CYS A 213 -1.16 7.82 14.83
CA CYS A 213 0.14 8.04 14.20
C CYS A 213 0.51 6.78 13.40
N SER A 214 0.22 6.82 12.07
CA SER A 214 0.25 5.63 11.21
C SER A 214 1.65 5.03 11.05
N GLY A 215 2.70 5.85 11.14
CA GLY A 215 4.06 5.44 10.83
C GLY A 215 4.84 4.78 11.97
N ASP A 216 4.32 4.77 13.19
CA ASP A 216 5.00 4.16 14.34
C ASP A 216 4.10 3.28 15.20
N ASN A 217 2.93 2.89 14.68
CA ASN A 217 1.95 2.02 15.35
C ASN A 217 1.49 2.57 16.71
N THR A 218 1.22 3.87 16.84
CA THR A 218 0.85 4.49 18.11
C THR A 218 -0.40 5.36 18.02
N VAL A 219 -1.04 5.57 19.18
CA VAL A 219 -1.99 6.65 19.42
C VAL A 219 -1.43 7.53 20.53
N HIS A 220 -1.23 8.82 20.25
CA HIS A 220 -0.82 9.81 21.23
C HIS A 220 -2.03 10.45 21.89
N VAL A 221 -1.98 10.62 23.23
CA VAL A 221 -3.07 11.19 24.02
C VAL A 221 -2.68 12.57 24.52
N ILE A 222 -3.41 13.60 24.10
CA ILE A 222 -3.17 15.01 24.45
C ILE A 222 -4.31 15.50 25.35
N GLN A 223 -4.02 16.20 26.46
CA GLN A 223 -5.03 16.84 27.27
C GLN A 223 -5.38 18.23 26.72
N THR A 224 -6.67 18.46 26.40
CA THR A 224 -7.13 19.70 25.79
C THR A 224 -7.87 20.66 26.74
N ARG A 225 -8.11 20.29 28.01
CA ARG A 225 -8.77 21.17 29.02
C ARG A 225 -7.84 22.28 29.49
N SER A 226 -6.54 22.05 29.43
CA SER A 226 -5.51 22.99 29.80
C SER A 226 -4.37 22.90 28.80
N LEU A 227 -3.83 24.06 28.40
CA LEU A 227 -2.61 24.12 27.60
C LEU A 227 -1.34 24.04 28.44
N GLU A 228 -1.47 23.88 29.76
CA GLU A 228 -0.32 23.71 30.65
C GLU A 228 0.38 22.38 30.36
N ALA A 229 1.70 22.41 30.46
CA ALA A 229 2.53 21.22 30.24
C ALA A 229 2.09 20.06 31.13
N ALA A 230 2.14 18.84 30.63
CA ALA A 230 1.97 17.66 31.46
C ALA A 230 3.04 17.65 32.55
N PRO A 231 2.70 17.18 33.80
CA PRO A 231 3.69 17.08 34.87
C PRO A 231 4.91 16.27 34.39
N GLU A 232 6.10 16.71 34.76
CA GLU A 232 7.33 15.99 34.46
C GLU A 232 7.26 14.55 35.04
N VAL A 233 7.54 13.59 34.20
CA VAL A 233 7.77 12.21 34.67
C VAL A 233 9.12 12.18 35.35
N ALA A 234 9.18 11.63 36.55
CA ALA A 234 10.40 11.60 37.39
C ALA A 234 11.60 10.88 36.75
N ASP A 235 11.39 10.09 35.70
CA ASP A 235 12.43 9.40 34.95
C ASP A 235 12.65 10.06 33.58
N SER A 236 13.74 10.80 33.45
CA SER A 236 14.11 11.53 32.21
C SER A 236 14.35 10.62 31.00
N SER A 237 14.58 9.31 31.18
CA SER A 237 14.73 8.33 30.10
C SER A 237 13.39 7.94 29.45
N LYS A 238 12.27 8.28 30.12
CA LYS A 238 10.90 7.97 29.69
C LYS A 238 10.06 9.23 29.50
N ARG A 239 10.68 10.35 29.20
CA ARG A 239 9.99 11.63 29.05
C ARG A 239 9.07 11.59 27.84
N LEU A 240 7.77 11.73 28.08
CA LEU A 240 6.80 11.94 26.99
C LEU A 240 7.03 13.32 26.34
N PRO A 241 6.71 13.47 25.03
CA PRO A 241 6.70 14.78 24.41
C PRO A 241 5.82 15.77 25.18
N GLU A 242 6.25 17.03 25.24
CA GLU A 242 5.53 18.08 25.96
C GLU A 242 4.08 18.17 25.45
N GLY A 243 3.12 18.12 26.37
CA GLY A 243 1.68 18.08 26.05
C GLY A 243 1.07 16.68 25.84
N THR A 244 1.89 15.66 25.64
CA THR A 244 1.44 14.25 25.56
C THR A 244 1.36 13.64 26.94
N ARG A 245 0.22 13.00 27.26
CA ARG A 245 0.01 12.31 28.54
C ARG A 245 0.28 10.82 28.50
N GLU A 246 0.01 10.20 27.36
CA GLU A 246 0.09 8.76 27.18
C GLU A 246 0.38 8.44 25.70
N ILE A 247 1.10 7.35 25.47
CA ILE A 247 1.29 6.75 24.14
C ILE A 247 0.77 5.31 24.21
N ILE A 248 -0.24 5.00 23.39
CA ILE A 248 -0.87 3.69 23.30
C ILE A 248 -0.30 2.97 22.08
N SER A 249 0.32 1.81 22.26
CA SER A 249 0.72 0.96 21.13
C SER A 249 -0.49 0.29 20.49
N THR A 250 -0.59 0.35 19.16
CA THR A 250 -1.67 -0.27 18.39
C THR A 250 -1.31 -1.64 17.84
N SER A 251 -0.09 -2.10 18.09
CA SER A 251 0.43 -3.36 17.56
C SER A 251 -0.30 -4.58 18.12
N LEU A 252 -0.42 -5.63 17.28
CA LEU A 252 -1.02 -6.93 17.69
C LEU A 252 -0.24 -7.62 18.82
N TYR A 253 1.05 -7.35 18.92
CA TYR A 253 1.96 -7.83 19.95
C TYR A 253 2.87 -6.68 20.38
N PRO A 254 3.30 -6.66 21.66
CA PRO A 254 4.25 -5.66 22.12
C PRO A 254 5.54 -5.64 21.28
N GLN A 255 6.06 -4.46 20.99
CA GLN A 255 7.31 -4.25 20.23
C GLN A 255 7.31 -4.82 18.81
N SER A 256 6.14 -4.97 18.18
CA SER A 256 6.07 -5.29 16.74
C SER A 256 6.72 -4.19 15.89
N PRO A 257 7.37 -4.54 14.78
CA PRO A 257 7.84 -3.55 13.82
C PRO A 257 6.68 -2.82 13.14
N GLU A 258 6.97 -1.85 12.28
CA GLU A 258 5.98 -1.14 11.46
C GLU A 258 5.04 -2.11 10.73
N GLY A 259 3.75 -1.74 10.54
CA GLY A 259 2.77 -2.55 9.83
C GLY A 259 1.41 -2.70 10.52
N SER A 260 1.09 -1.90 11.54
CA SER A 260 -0.28 -1.79 12.04
C SER A 260 -1.06 -0.68 11.36
N THR A 261 -0.43 0.45 11.09
CA THR A 261 -0.97 1.61 10.38
C THR A 261 -2.30 2.08 10.96
N PRO A 262 -2.30 2.67 12.19
CA PRO A 262 -3.52 3.24 12.76
C PRO A 262 -4.00 4.43 11.91
N ASP A 263 -5.17 4.29 11.31
CA ASP A 263 -5.68 5.16 10.25
C ASP A 263 -6.93 5.95 10.63
N ALA A 264 -7.66 5.48 11.63
CA ALA A 264 -8.83 6.16 12.16
C ALA A 264 -9.03 5.85 13.64
N VAL A 265 -9.65 6.79 14.36
CA VAL A 265 -9.97 6.69 15.77
C VAL A 265 -11.39 7.13 16.07
N ALA A 266 -12.08 6.42 16.98
CA ALA A 266 -13.41 6.79 17.46
C ALA A 266 -13.58 6.46 18.93
N VAL A 267 -14.19 7.38 19.70
CA VAL A 267 -14.52 7.20 21.12
C VAL A 267 -16.02 6.97 21.29
N THR A 268 -16.39 6.02 22.14
CA THR A 268 -17.81 5.78 22.48
C THR A 268 -18.46 6.99 23.15
N PRO A 269 -19.78 7.20 22.99
CA PRO A 269 -20.50 8.32 23.61
C PRO A 269 -20.41 8.36 25.14
N ASP A 270 -20.18 7.23 25.81
CA ASP A 270 -19.92 7.16 27.24
C ASP A 270 -18.50 7.58 27.64
N GLY A 271 -17.58 7.72 26.66
CA GLY A 271 -16.20 8.11 26.90
C GLY A 271 -15.33 7.02 27.54
N GLN A 272 -15.77 5.74 27.51
CA GLN A 272 -15.05 4.65 28.16
C GLN A 272 -14.25 3.76 27.21
N THR A 273 -14.56 3.77 25.91
CA THR A 273 -13.87 2.91 24.92
C THR A 273 -13.37 3.75 23.76
N LEU A 274 -12.12 3.51 23.38
CA LEU A 274 -11.51 3.99 22.15
C LEU A 274 -11.40 2.82 21.18
N PHE A 275 -11.82 3.04 19.93
CA PHE A 275 -11.60 2.16 18.81
C PHE A 275 -10.51 2.76 17.91
N VAL A 276 -9.58 1.92 17.45
CA VAL A 276 -8.51 2.32 16.52
C VAL A 276 -8.50 1.38 15.33
N ALA A 277 -8.67 1.90 14.12
CA ALA A 277 -8.55 1.13 12.88
C ALA A 277 -7.08 0.92 12.56
N ASN A 278 -6.63 -0.32 12.61
CA ASN A 278 -5.30 -0.75 12.17
C ASN A 278 -5.40 -1.22 10.71
N ALA A 279 -5.16 -0.32 9.77
CA ALA A 279 -5.44 -0.54 8.35
C ALA A 279 -4.70 -1.76 7.78
N ASP A 280 -3.42 -1.87 8.04
CA ASP A 280 -2.58 -2.93 7.51
C ASP A 280 -2.73 -4.28 8.24
N ASN A 281 -3.32 -4.28 9.44
CA ASN A 281 -3.64 -5.52 10.17
C ASN A 281 -5.08 -6.01 9.94
N ASN A 282 -5.89 -5.33 9.12
CA ASN A 282 -7.30 -5.67 8.86
C ASN A 282 -8.12 -5.85 10.15
N CYS A 283 -7.91 -4.98 11.13
CA CYS A 283 -8.60 -5.09 12.42
C CYS A 283 -8.85 -3.73 13.06
N VAL A 284 -9.75 -3.72 14.04
CA VAL A 284 -9.96 -2.57 14.93
C VAL A 284 -9.51 -2.95 16.34
N MET A 285 -8.61 -2.17 16.93
CA MET A 285 -8.18 -2.30 18.30
C MET A 285 -9.23 -1.69 19.24
N VAL A 286 -9.50 -2.37 20.35
CA VAL A 286 -10.44 -1.93 21.41
C VAL A 286 -9.65 -1.59 22.66
N VAL A 287 -9.77 -0.34 23.10
CA VAL A 287 -9.03 0.19 24.25
C VAL A 287 -10.00 0.68 25.31
N ASP A 288 -9.86 0.19 26.53
CA ASP A 288 -10.54 0.75 27.71
C ASP A 288 -9.81 2.05 28.12
N ILE A 289 -10.52 3.16 28.01
CA ILE A 289 -10.04 4.50 28.38
C ILE A 289 -10.78 5.07 29.58
N SER A 290 -11.51 4.23 30.34
CA SER A 290 -12.30 4.64 31.54
C SER A 290 -11.42 5.13 32.71
N GLY A 291 -10.11 4.91 32.60
CA GLY A 291 -9.16 5.42 33.61
C GLY A 291 -9.03 4.52 34.82
N ARG A 292 -8.89 3.21 34.62
CA ARG A 292 -8.57 2.29 35.72
C ARG A 292 -7.30 2.72 36.45
N ALA A 293 -7.39 2.88 37.76
CA ALA A 293 -6.23 3.11 38.61
C ALA A 293 -5.31 1.86 38.59
N LEU A 294 -4.03 2.07 38.39
CA LEU A 294 -3.05 0.99 38.53
C LEU A 294 -2.78 0.68 40.00
N ASP A 295 -2.61 -0.61 40.33
CA ASP A 295 -2.14 -1.08 41.61
C ASP A 295 -0.60 -1.13 41.64
N GLY A 296 0.01 -1.06 42.85
CA GLY A 296 1.45 -1.13 43.05
C GLY A 296 2.17 0.22 42.96
N PRO A 297 3.45 0.25 42.49
CA PRO A 297 4.28 1.48 42.47
C PRO A 297 3.70 2.63 41.64
N GLN A 298 2.78 2.35 40.73
CA GLN A 298 2.09 3.34 39.90
C GLN A 298 0.66 3.66 40.38
N ARG A 299 0.40 3.37 41.64
CA ARG A 299 -0.93 3.58 42.28
C ARG A 299 -1.37 5.03 42.13
N GLY A 300 -2.57 5.21 41.59
CA GLY A 300 -3.17 6.53 41.35
C GLY A 300 -2.95 7.10 39.96
N GLN A 301 -2.16 6.45 39.08
CA GLN A 301 -2.13 6.79 37.66
C GLN A 301 -3.24 6.08 36.92
N SER A 302 -3.95 6.83 36.09
CA SER A 302 -4.98 6.30 35.19
C SER A 302 -4.35 6.05 33.81
N VAL A 303 -4.38 4.80 33.36
CA VAL A 303 -3.85 4.41 32.05
C VAL A 303 -4.92 3.75 31.21
N SER A 304 -4.77 3.85 29.90
CA SER A 304 -5.58 3.11 28.93
C SER A 304 -5.14 1.65 28.84
N MET A 305 -6.08 0.73 28.64
CA MET A 305 -5.79 -0.71 28.53
C MET A 305 -6.32 -1.27 27.22
N VAL A 306 -5.47 -1.96 26.47
CA VAL A 306 -5.89 -2.68 25.26
C VAL A 306 -6.67 -3.93 25.68
N ASN A 307 -7.96 -3.97 25.35
CA ASN A 307 -8.82 -5.13 25.64
C ASN A 307 -8.70 -6.22 24.58
N GLY A 308 -8.37 -5.87 23.34
CA GLY A 308 -8.20 -6.80 22.25
C GLY A 308 -8.46 -6.18 20.88
N PHE A 309 -8.76 -7.04 19.90
CA PHE A 309 -8.89 -6.65 18.49
C PHE A 309 -10.14 -7.31 17.87
N ILE A 310 -10.79 -6.59 16.97
CA ILE A 310 -11.96 -7.05 16.18
C ILE A 310 -11.49 -7.26 14.73
N PRO A 311 -11.72 -8.44 14.11
CA PRO A 311 -11.39 -8.65 12.71
C PRO A 311 -12.39 -7.90 11.83
N VAL A 312 -11.90 -7.18 10.81
CA VAL A 312 -12.70 -6.40 9.88
C VAL A 312 -12.33 -6.67 8.43
N GLY A 313 -12.84 -5.90 7.49
CA GLY A 313 -12.50 -5.99 6.08
C GLY A 313 -11.07 -5.52 5.77
N TRP A 314 -10.70 -5.59 4.51
CA TRP A 314 -9.38 -5.21 4.05
C TRP A 314 -9.21 -3.68 4.08
N TYR A 315 -8.16 -3.23 4.76
CA TYR A 315 -7.74 -1.83 4.90
C TYR A 315 -8.82 -0.94 5.53
N PRO A 316 -9.15 -1.11 6.84
CA PRO A 316 -10.09 -0.22 7.55
C PRO A 316 -9.49 1.18 7.67
N CYS A 317 -10.19 2.20 7.12
CA CYS A 317 -9.69 3.57 7.00
C CYS A 317 -10.61 4.64 7.60
N SER A 318 -11.79 4.28 8.12
CA SER A 318 -12.66 5.20 8.85
C SER A 318 -13.52 4.49 9.89
N LEU A 319 -13.86 5.21 10.96
CA LEU A 319 -14.64 4.69 12.09
C LEU A 319 -15.74 5.67 12.49
N ALA A 320 -16.88 5.13 12.92
CA ALA A 320 -17.90 5.84 13.66
C ALA A 320 -18.54 4.91 14.69
N VAL A 321 -19.18 5.49 15.72
CA VAL A 321 -19.90 4.72 16.75
C VAL A 321 -21.34 5.23 16.80
N SER A 322 -22.32 4.32 16.88
CA SER A 322 -23.74 4.68 17.00
C SER A 322 -24.00 5.57 18.21
N ALA A 323 -25.07 6.37 18.16
CA ALA A 323 -25.40 7.32 19.21
C ALA A 323 -25.61 6.67 20.58
N ASP A 324 -26.07 5.42 20.63
CA ASP A 324 -26.23 4.61 21.83
C ASP A 324 -24.95 3.90 22.29
N GLY A 325 -23.88 3.98 21.49
CA GLY A 325 -22.59 3.34 21.77
C GLY A 325 -22.57 1.83 21.58
N GLN A 326 -23.62 1.24 20.99
CA GLN A 326 -23.78 -0.22 20.90
C GLN A 326 -23.31 -0.78 19.54
N THR A 327 -23.13 0.05 18.52
CA THR A 327 -22.69 -0.40 17.20
C THR A 327 -21.45 0.39 16.78
N LEU A 328 -20.39 -0.35 16.45
CA LEU A 328 -19.21 0.16 15.76
C LEU A 328 -19.44 0.08 14.24
N LEU A 329 -19.16 1.17 13.56
CA LEU A 329 -19.24 1.31 12.11
C LEU A 329 -17.82 1.43 11.55
N VAL A 330 -17.43 0.53 10.64
CA VAL A 330 -16.06 0.47 10.10
C VAL A 330 -16.10 0.58 8.59
N GLY A 331 -15.44 1.61 8.05
CA GLY A 331 -15.22 1.77 6.63
C GLY A 331 -13.99 1.00 6.18
N ASN A 332 -14.17 -0.01 5.32
CA ASN A 332 -13.10 -0.83 4.76
C ASN A 332 -12.82 -0.38 3.32
N GLY A 333 -11.58 0.00 3.04
CA GLY A 333 -11.20 0.69 1.81
C GLY A 333 -11.02 -0.19 0.59
N LYS A 334 -10.54 -1.43 0.77
CA LYS A 334 -10.13 -2.32 -0.33
C LYS A 334 -11.00 -3.58 -0.49
N GLY A 335 -12.01 -3.77 0.37
CA GLY A 335 -12.99 -4.85 0.22
C GLY A 335 -12.92 -5.95 1.27
N LEU A 336 -13.44 -7.13 0.90
CA LEU A 336 -13.49 -8.31 1.77
C LEU A 336 -12.64 -9.47 1.22
N ARG A 337 -12.06 -9.33 0.04
CA ARG A 337 -11.25 -10.34 -0.66
C ARG A 337 -10.46 -9.71 -1.80
N SER A 338 -9.38 -10.34 -2.23
CA SER A 338 -8.75 -10.11 -3.53
C SER A 338 -9.38 -10.99 -4.62
N VAL A 339 -9.29 -10.58 -5.85
CA VAL A 339 -9.92 -11.26 -7.00
C VAL A 339 -9.09 -11.11 -8.27
N SER A 340 -9.32 -12.00 -9.22
CA SER A 340 -8.84 -11.84 -10.59
C SER A 340 -9.39 -10.55 -11.21
N ASN A 341 -8.58 -9.84 -11.97
CA ASN A 341 -9.00 -8.66 -12.71
C ASN A 341 -9.76 -9.00 -14.02
N VAL A 342 -9.94 -10.26 -14.32
CA VAL A 342 -10.74 -10.72 -15.46
C VAL A 342 -12.21 -10.82 -15.04
N SER A 343 -13.08 -9.99 -15.63
CA SER A 343 -14.48 -9.92 -15.22
C SER A 343 -15.32 -11.05 -15.78
N THR A 344 -15.97 -11.83 -14.88
CA THR A 344 -16.98 -12.84 -15.25
C THR A 344 -18.41 -12.28 -15.26
N THR A 345 -18.63 -11.08 -14.71
CA THR A 345 -19.98 -10.55 -14.45
C THR A 345 -20.38 -9.41 -15.37
N GLN A 346 -19.46 -8.84 -16.15
CA GLN A 346 -19.82 -7.85 -17.16
C GLN A 346 -20.16 -8.55 -18.47
N PRO A 347 -21.30 -8.22 -19.11
CA PRO A 347 -21.61 -8.76 -20.43
C PRO A 347 -20.49 -8.38 -21.39
N ALA A 348 -20.13 -9.33 -22.26
CA ALA A 348 -19.24 -9.05 -23.36
C ALA A 348 -19.69 -7.76 -24.04
N GLN A 349 -18.76 -6.86 -24.34
CA GLN A 349 -19.10 -5.68 -25.15
C GLN A 349 -19.72 -6.17 -26.46
N ALA A 350 -20.50 -5.30 -27.13
CA ALA A 350 -21.18 -5.65 -28.38
C ALA A 350 -20.25 -6.21 -29.49
N ASN A 351 -18.93 -6.11 -29.31
CA ASN A 351 -17.87 -6.67 -30.15
C ASN A 351 -17.34 -8.04 -29.66
N GLY A 352 -17.98 -8.68 -28.66
CA GLY A 352 -17.59 -9.98 -28.10
C GLY A 352 -16.39 -9.95 -27.16
N ARG A 353 -15.90 -8.78 -26.74
CA ARG A 353 -14.71 -8.62 -25.88
C ARG A 353 -15.12 -8.57 -24.41
N THR A 354 -14.49 -9.39 -23.57
CA THR A 354 -14.56 -9.23 -22.10
C THR A 354 -13.64 -8.08 -21.68
N PRO A 355 -14.14 -7.02 -21.04
CA PRO A 355 -13.27 -5.93 -20.62
C PRO A 355 -12.38 -6.39 -19.46
N TYR A 356 -11.08 -6.09 -19.53
CA TYR A 356 -10.24 -6.07 -18.36
C TYR A 356 -10.71 -5.03 -17.39
N ARG A 357 -10.41 -5.27 -16.11
CA ARG A 357 -10.47 -4.24 -15.10
C ARG A 357 -9.04 -3.89 -14.66
N HIS A 358 -8.77 -2.61 -14.56
CA HIS A 358 -7.63 -2.12 -13.81
C HIS A 358 -7.64 -2.74 -12.40
N ILE A 359 -6.49 -3.14 -11.86
CA ILE A 359 -6.41 -3.77 -10.53
C ILE A 359 -7.16 -2.93 -9.49
N ALA A 360 -6.99 -1.62 -9.49
CA ALA A 360 -7.69 -0.70 -8.60
C ALA A 360 -9.23 -0.76 -8.73
N SER A 361 -9.77 -1.08 -9.90
CA SER A 361 -11.22 -1.25 -10.09
C SER A 361 -11.77 -2.57 -9.52
N THR A 362 -10.90 -3.46 -9.06
CA THR A 362 -11.28 -4.67 -8.31
C THR A 362 -11.49 -4.38 -6.83
N MET A 363 -11.00 -3.24 -6.33
CA MET A 363 -11.23 -2.80 -4.96
C MET A 363 -12.69 -2.41 -4.73
N GLU A 364 -13.20 -2.73 -3.57
CA GLU A 364 -14.58 -2.48 -3.19
C GLU A 364 -14.62 -1.82 -1.81
N GLY A 365 -15.46 -0.83 -1.61
CA GLY A 365 -15.72 -0.26 -0.30
C GLY A 365 -16.83 -1.01 0.44
N TYR A 366 -16.68 -1.14 1.75
CA TYR A 366 -17.72 -1.68 2.63
C TYR A 366 -17.82 -0.93 3.93
N VAL A 367 -19.03 -0.74 4.43
CA VAL A 367 -19.26 -0.41 5.84
C VAL A 367 -19.64 -1.68 6.58
N SER A 368 -18.86 -2.01 7.62
CA SER A 368 -19.19 -3.10 8.55
C SER A 368 -19.93 -2.54 9.76
N PHE A 369 -21.05 -3.17 10.12
CA PHE A 369 -21.88 -2.86 11.28
C PHE A 369 -21.63 -3.94 12.35
N ILE A 370 -20.90 -3.59 13.40
CA ILE A 370 -20.42 -4.55 14.40
C ILE A 370 -21.01 -4.19 15.75
N GLY A 371 -21.78 -5.09 16.34
CA GLY A 371 -22.25 -4.92 17.74
C GLY A 371 -21.06 -4.79 18.70
N ARG A 372 -21.18 -3.93 19.71
CA ARG A 372 -20.16 -3.77 20.75
C ARG A 372 -19.87 -5.14 21.40
N PRO A 373 -18.66 -5.70 21.26
CA PRO A 373 -18.38 -7.02 21.77
C PRO A 373 -18.33 -7.02 23.30
N ASP A 374 -18.81 -8.09 23.90
CA ASP A 374 -18.55 -8.40 25.30
C ASP A 374 -17.14 -8.97 25.51
N THR A 375 -16.79 -9.29 26.76
CA THR A 375 -15.44 -9.78 27.09
C THR A 375 -15.12 -11.12 26.44
N GLU A 376 -16.07 -12.02 26.28
CA GLU A 376 -15.87 -13.33 25.66
C GLU A 376 -15.68 -13.19 24.14
N GLN A 377 -16.51 -12.36 23.52
CA GLN A 377 -16.41 -12.06 22.09
C GLN A 377 -15.09 -11.37 21.72
N ILE A 378 -14.62 -10.41 22.54
CA ILE A 378 -13.34 -9.72 22.25
C ILE A 378 -12.14 -10.69 22.35
N VAL A 379 -12.18 -11.65 23.24
CA VAL A 379 -11.15 -12.71 23.31
C VAL A 379 -11.19 -13.59 22.06
N ALA A 380 -12.38 -14.00 21.61
CA ALA A 380 -12.54 -14.80 20.40
C ALA A 380 -12.10 -14.03 19.15
N TYR A 381 -12.47 -12.76 19.02
CA TYR A 381 -12.08 -11.88 17.95
C TYR A 381 -10.56 -11.64 17.93
N THR A 382 -9.95 -11.41 19.08
CA THR A 382 -8.49 -11.23 19.18
C THR A 382 -7.74 -12.48 18.72
N LYS A 383 -8.23 -13.68 19.09
CA LYS A 383 -7.67 -14.94 18.60
C LYS A 383 -7.80 -15.06 17.09
N GLN A 384 -8.93 -14.64 16.51
CA GLN A 384 -9.15 -14.67 15.07
C GLN A 384 -8.23 -13.68 14.34
N VAL A 385 -8.07 -12.43 14.84
CA VAL A 385 -7.15 -11.43 14.29
C VAL A 385 -5.73 -11.97 14.28
N ARG A 386 -5.28 -12.57 15.38
CA ARG A 386 -3.95 -13.18 15.44
C ARG A 386 -3.78 -14.37 14.49
N LYS A 387 -4.86 -15.14 14.25
CA LYS A 387 -4.87 -16.21 13.24
C LYS A 387 -4.80 -15.66 11.80
N ASN A 388 -5.39 -14.49 11.57
CA ASN A 388 -5.37 -13.82 10.27
C ASN A 388 -4.00 -13.21 9.93
N SER A 389 -3.18 -12.93 10.95
CA SER A 389 -1.83 -12.35 10.79
C SER A 389 -0.80 -13.47 10.63
N PRO A 390 0.00 -13.49 9.56
CA PRO A 390 1.16 -14.38 9.46
C PRO A 390 2.27 -14.00 10.46
N TYR A 391 2.31 -12.74 10.91
CA TYR A 391 3.31 -12.24 11.84
C TYR A 391 3.06 -12.71 13.27
N THR A 392 4.15 -13.14 13.93
CA THR A 392 4.23 -13.39 15.37
C THR A 392 5.56 -12.83 15.91
N PRO A 393 5.70 -12.55 17.22
CA PRO A 393 6.99 -12.11 17.78
C PRO A 393 8.14 -13.08 17.53
N ASP A 394 7.84 -14.37 17.39
CA ASP A 394 8.85 -15.38 17.07
C ASP A 394 9.29 -15.29 15.61
N SER A 395 8.38 -15.01 14.69
CA SER A 395 8.69 -14.89 13.25
C SER A 395 9.65 -13.74 12.94
N PHE A 396 9.75 -12.74 13.83
CA PHE A 396 10.75 -11.69 13.71
C PHE A 396 12.19 -12.23 13.85
N ARG A 397 12.38 -13.25 14.68
CA ARG A 397 13.70 -13.85 14.95
C ARG A 397 13.95 -15.14 14.19
N HIS A 398 12.90 -15.91 14.00
CA HIS A 398 12.96 -17.24 13.40
C HIS A 398 11.92 -17.35 12.28
N ALA A 399 12.36 -17.72 11.10
CA ALA A 399 11.47 -18.11 10.04
C ALA A 399 11.12 -19.59 10.17
N SER A 400 9.83 -19.94 10.05
CA SER A 400 9.39 -21.34 10.09
C SER A 400 9.94 -22.09 8.89
N ALA A 401 10.94 -22.96 9.12
CA ALA A 401 11.47 -23.84 8.10
C ALA A 401 10.72 -25.16 8.12
N THR A 402 10.08 -25.49 7.01
CA THR A 402 9.43 -26.80 6.81
C THR A 402 10.42 -27.85 6.30
N ASN A 403 11.57 -27.42 5.79
CA ASN A 403 12.58 -28.23 5.16
C ASN A 403 13.97 -27.87 5.66
N ASP A 404 14.87 -28.82 5.55
CA ASP A 404 16.30 -28.67 5.83
C ASP A 404 16.96 -27.90 4.65
N SER A 405 16.87 -26.58 4.66
CA SER A 405 17.37 -25.67 3.64
C SER A 405 18.76 -25.13 3.97
N ILE A 406 19.51 -24.73 2.94
CA ILE A 406 20.78 -23.99 3.11
C ILE A 406 20.56 -22.55 3.57
N ILE A 407 19.35 -22.03 3.39
CA ILE A 407 18.98 -20.70 3.86
C ILE A 407 18.78 -20.77 5.37
N PRO A 408 19.44 -19.90 6.16
CA PRO A 408 19.26 -19.88 7.60
C PRO A 408 17.80 -19.57 7.97
N SER A 409 17.28 -20.26 8.98
CA SER A 409 15.96 -19.95 9.55
C SER A 409 16.04 -18.92 10.69
N GLN A 410 17.23 -18.54 11.12
CA GLN A 410 17.47 -17.62 12.22
C GLN A 410 18.15 -16.34 11.74
N VAL A 411 17.63 -15.20 12.19
CA VAL A 411 18.22 -13.87 11.94
C VAL A 411 19.63 -13.79 12.52
N GLY A 412 20.55 -13.17 11.80
CA GLY A 412 21.95 -13.03 12.22
C GLY A 412 22.81 -14.27 12.04
N ALA A 413 22.27 -15.36 11.51
CA ALA A 413 23.07 -16.55 11.23
C ALA A 413 24.11 -16.27 10.13
N GLN A 414 25.35 -16.71 10.36
CA GLN A 414 26.47 -16.47 9.43
C GLN A 414 26.85 -17.71 8.59
N SER A 415 26.07 -18.77 8.68
CA SER A 415 26.41 -20.07 8.05
C SER A 415 25.93 -20.24 6.62
N CYS A 416 25.30 -19.21 6.01
CA CYS A 416 24.81 -19.30 4.62
C CYS A 416 25.99 -19.34 3.63
N PRO A 417 26.00 -20.31 2.69
CA PRO A 417 27.03 -20.34 1.65
C PRO A 417 26.88 -19.23 0.61
N ILE A 418 25.70 -18.60 0.52
CA ILE A 418 25.43 -17.46 -0.36
C ILE A 418 25.87 -16.19 0.36
N LYS A 419 26.74 -15.42 -0.29
CA LYS A 419 27.30 -14.17 0.23
C LYS A 419 26.87 -12.92 -0.52
N HIS A 420 26.49 -13.10 -1.80
CA HIS A 420 26.10 -12.03 -2.69
C HIS A 420 24.67 -12.24 -3.16
N VAL A 421 23.83 -11.26 -2.92
CA VAL A 421 22.43 -11.22 -3.35
C VAL A 421 22.27 -10.13 -4.40
N LEU A 422 21.73 -10.49 -5.55
CA LEU A 422 21.28 -9.55 -6.58
C LEU A 422 19.77 -9.59 -6.66
N TYR A 423 19.11 -8.46 -6.40
CA TYR A 423 17.68 -8.26 -6.48
C TYR A 423 17.35 -7.41 -7.69
N ILE A 424 16.56 -7.94 -8.63
CA ILE A 424 16.16 -7.26 -9.86
C ILE A 424 14.66 -7.03 -9.82
N ILE A 425 14.27 -5.78 -9.93
CA ILE A 425 12.87 -5.34 -9.99
C ILE A 425 12.57 -4.96 -11.44
N LYS A 426 11.51 -5.53 -11.99
CA LYS A 426 11.00 -5.31 -13.34
C LYS A 426 9.65 -4.62 -13.27
N GLU A 427 9.03 -4.29 -14.40
CA GLU A 427 7.77 -3.53 -14.41
C GLU A 427 6.62 -4.21 -15.15
N ASN A 428 5.54 -4.41 -14.36
CA ASN A 428 4.13 -4.53 -14.69
C ASN A 428 3.73 -5.75 -15.54
N ARG A 429 4.15 -6.97 -15.16
CA ARG A 429 3.65 -8.18 -15.85
C ARG A 429 3.08 -9.20 -14.88
N THR A 430 1.89 -9.71 -15.22
CA THR A 430 1.31 -10.85 -14.53
C THR A 430 2.01 -12.15 -14.91
N TYR A 431 1.80 -13.19 -14.09
CA TYR A 431 2.27 -14.53 -14.40
C TYR A 431 1.74 -15.02 -15.75
N ASP A 432 0.43 -14.91 -16.02
CA ASP A 432 -0.16 -15.40 -17.26
C ASP A 432 0.32 -14.63 -18.49
N GLN A 433 0.63 -13.35 -18.39
CA GLN A 433 1.17 -12.60 -19.52
C GLN A 433 2.50 -13.14 -20.02
N VAL A 434 3.33 -13.67 -19.12
CA VAL A 434 4.68 -14.17 -19.43
C VAL A 434 4.71 -15.69 -19.45
N PHE A 435 4.32 -16.36 -18.38
CA PHE A 435 4.47 -17.79 -18.17
C PHE A 435 3.19 -18.61 -18.38
N GLY A 436 2.12 -18.01 -18.90
CA GLY A 436 0.87 -18.73 -19.14
C GLY A 436 0.99 -19.88 -20.13
N ASP A 437 1.99 -19.88 -21.01
CA ASP A 437 2.26 -20.91 -22.01
C ASP A 437 3.44 -21.85 -21.64
N MET A 438 3.88 -21.85 -20.37
CA MET A 438 5.04 -22.64 -19.92
C MET A 438 4.91 -24.12 -20.23
N LYS A 439 5.99 -24.68 -20.79
CA LYS A 439 6.11 -26.12 -21.11
C LYS A 439 7.44 -26.67 -20.60
N ASN A 440 7.41 -27.94 -20.22
CA ASN A 440 8.63 -28.68 -19.90
C ASN A 440 9.40 -29.09 -21.20
N ALA A 441 10.54 -29.75 -21.04
CA ALA A 441 11.36 -30.20 -22.15
C ALA A 441 10.67 -31.20 -23.08
N LYS A 442 9.55 -31.84 -22.62
CA LYS A 442 8.75 -32.76 -23.44
C LYS A 442 7.61 -32.06 -24.19
N GLY A 443 7.47 -30.73 -24.04
CA GLY A 443 6.40 -29.95 -24.63
C GLY A 443 5.07 -30.02 -23.87
N GLU A 444 5.04 -30.60 -22.67
CA GLU A 444 3.87 -30.69 -21.82
C GLU A 444 3.72 -29.40 -21.03
N HIS A 445 2.48 -28.89 -20.90
CA HIS A 445 2.19 -27.69 -20.10
C HIS A 445 2.52 -27.93 -18.62
N ILE A 446 3.18 -26.98 -17.98
CA ILE A 446 3.55 -27.02 -16.56
C ILE A 446 3.16 -25.71 -15.85
N GLY A 447 2.94 -25.81 -14.53
CA GLY A 447 2.50 -24.67 -13.72
C GLY A 447 1.03 -24.34 -13.94
N ASN A 448 0.54 -23.36 -13.18
CA ASN A 448 -0.86 -22.92 -13.22
C ASN A 448 -1.03 -21.70 -14.15
N GLY A 449 -0.75 -21.88 -15.46
CA GLY A 449 -0.84 -20.82 -16.46
C GLY A 449 -2.05 -20.96 -17.39
N ASP A 450 -2.50 -19.84 -17.97
CA ASP A 450 -3.47 -19.80 -19.05
C ASP A 450 -2.83 -19.27 -20.35
N ALA A 451 -2.53 -20.19 -21.27
CA ALA A 451 -1.90 -19.85 -22.54
C ALA A 451 -2.77 -18.94 -23.43
N ALA A 452 -4.08 -18.90 -23.21
CA ALA A 452 -4.99 -18.07 -24.02
C ALA A 452 -4.79 -16.59 -23.76
N ILE A 453 -4.42 -16.23 -22.54
CA ILE A 453 -4.16 -14.84 -22.14
C ILE A 453 -2.68 -14.46 -22.10
N THR A 454 -1.78 -15.39 -22.45
CA THR A 454 -0.35 -15.11 -22.56
C THR A 454 -0.07 -14.14 -23.71
N MET A 455 0.62 -13.04 -23.40
CA MET A 455 0.97 -11.99 -24.36
C MET A 455 2.43 -12.07 -24.80
N TYR A 456 3.32 -12.35 -23.88
CA TYR A 456 4.77 -12.34 -24.05
C TYR A 456 5.37 -13.70 -23.71
N GLY A 457 4.79 -14.77 -24.29
CA GLY A 457 5.21 -16.14 -24.08
C GLY A 457 6.62 -16.43 -24.64
N GLU A 458 7.00 -17.69 -24.72
CA GLU A 458 8.37 -18.14 -25.03
C GLU A 458 8.99 -17.54 -26.29
N ALA A 459 8.18 -17.21 -27.30
CA ALA A 459 8.69 -16.55 -28.52
C ALA A 459 9.27 -15.14 -28.24
N VAL A 460 8.80 -14.44 -27.23
CA VAL A 460 9.24 -13.11 -26.84
C VAL A 460 10.22 -13.15 -25.66
N THR A 461 10.01 -14.08 -24.72
CA THR A 461 10.80 -14.22 -23.48
C THR A 461 11.49 -15.59 -23.39
N PRO A 462 12.31 -15.98 -24.41
CA PRO A 462 12.93 -17.30 -24.45
C PRO A 462 13.88 -17.57 -23.29
N ASN A 463 14.48 -16.54 -22.71
CA ASN A 463 15.45 -16.67 -21.63
C ASN A 463 14.74 -16.85 -20.27
N GLN A 464 13.72 -16.07 -19.99
CA GLN A 464 12.96 -16.23 -18.75
C GLN A 464 12.28 -17.61 -18.72
N HIS A 465 11.75 -18.08 -19.85
CA HIS A 465 11.22 -19.46 -19.97
C HIS A 465 12.29 -20.53 -19.75
N GLU A 466 13.47 -20.35 -20.31
CA GLU A 466 14.58 -21.27 -20.09
C GLU A 466 15.05 -21.28 -18.63
N LEU A 467 15.16 -20.09 -18.01
CA LEU A 467 15.51 -19.98 -16.59
C LEU A 467 14.46 -20.63 -15.69
N ALA A 468 13.16 -20.42 -15.96
CA ALA A 468 12.08 -21.06 -15.23
C ALA A 468 12.09 -22.60 -15.37
N ARG A 469 12.48 -23.12 -16.57
CA ARG A 469 12.67 -24.57 -16.77
C ARG A 469 13.90 -25.14 -16.09
N GLN A 470 15.00 -24.37 -16.10
CA GLN A 470 16.26 -24.84 -15.52
C GLN A 470 16.27 -24.78 -13.99
N TYR A 471 15.58 -23.80 -13.40
CA TYR A 471 15.50 -23.60 -11.96
C TYR A 471 14.11 -23.97 -11.42
N VAL A 472 13.46 -23.10 -10.71
CA VAL A 472 12.14 -23.35 -10.13
C VAL A 472 11.12 -22.42 -10.79
N LEU A 473 10.07 -22.98 -11.36
CA LEU A 473 8.92 -22.22 -11.82
C LEU A 473 8.03 -21.88 -10.60
N LEU A 474 7.85 -20.58 -10.35
CA LEU A 474 6.99 -20.06 -9.27
C LEU A 474 5.62 -19.73 -9.85
N ASP A 475 4.63 -20.58 -9.70
CA ASP A 475 3.30 -20.39 -10.29
C ASP A 475 2.26 -19.81 -9.31
N ASN A 476 2.69 -19.53 -8.07
CA ASN A 476 1.87 -18.97 -7.00
C ASN A 476 2.60 -17.83 -6.27
N LEU A 477 3.18 -16.91 -7.05
CA LEU A 477 3.91 -15.73 -6.58
C LEU A 477 3.10 -14.46 -6.85
N TYR A 478 3.06 -13.55 -5.89
CA TYR A 478 2.27 -12.32 -5.93
C TYR A 478 3.08 -11.08 -5.61
N CYS A 479 2.82 -9.97 -6.31
CA CYS A 479 3.26 -8.63 -5.87
C CYS A 479 2.44 -8.19 -4.66
N ASN A 480 3.08 -7.47 -3.73
CA ASN A 480 2.34 -6.86 -2.62
C ASN A 480 1.68 -5.53 -3.00
N GLY A 481 2.21 -4.84 -4.03
CA GLY A 481 1.68 -3.60 -4.55
C GLY A 481 0.57 -3.80 -5.58
N GLU A 482 -0.28 -2.80 -5.72
CA GLU A 482 -1.32 -2.72 -6.72
C GLU A 482 -0.85 -2.05 -8.02
N VAL A 483 0.01 -1.03 -7.89
CA VAL A 483 0.58 -0.22 -8.98
C VAL A 483 2.03 0.15 -8.66
N SER A 484 2.80 0.67 -9.63
CA SER A 484 4.23 0.89 -9.41
C SER A 484 4.55 1.88 -8.29
N VAL A 485 3.68 2.87 -8.01
CA VAL A 485 3.88 3.83 -6.90
C VAL A 485 3.97 3.13 -5.54
N ASP A 486 3.12 2.18 -5.26
CA ASP A 486 3.19 1.38 -4.03
C ASP A 486 4.03 0.10 -4.21
N GLY A 487 4.08 -0.48 -5.42
CA GLY A 487 4.86 -1.66 -5.77
C GLY A 487 6.35 -1.53 -5.47
N HIS A 488 6.97 -0.44 -5.92
CA HIS A 488 8.36 -0.15 -5.56
C HIS A 488 8.57 0.00 -4.05
N SER A 489 7.63 0.64 -3.33
CA SER A 489 7.71 0.71 -1.87
C SER A 489 7.65 -0.68 -1.22
N TRP A 490 6.79 -1.55 -1.72
CA TRP A 490 6.74 -2.95 -1.27
C TRP A 490 8.01 -3.72 -1.60
N CYS A 491 8.61 -3.51 -2.78
CA CYS A 491 9.88 -4.14 -3.16
C CYS A 491 11.05 -3.64 -2.33
N ASP A 492 11.06 -2.37 -1.95
CA ASP A 492 12.19 -1.74 -1.26
C ASP A 492 12.12 -1.83 0.26
N ALA A 493 10.91 -1.92 0.84
CA ALA A 493 10.69 -1.78 2.28
C ALA A 493 9.70 -2.79 2.87
N ALA A 494 9.13 -3.70 2.08
CA ALA A 494 8.08 -4.63 2.50
C ALA A 494 6.83 -3.95 3.09
N ILE A 495 6.59 -2.68 2.77
CA ILE A 495 5.40 -1.91 3.14
C ILE A 495 5.24 -0.67 2.24
N ALA A 496 4.01 -0.25 2.01
CA ALA A 496 3.69 1.07 1.50
C ALA A 496 3.04 1.91 2.61
N THR A 497 3.46 3.18 2.77
CA THR A 497 2.92 4.06 3.81
C THR A 497 1.44 4.38 3.55
N ASP A 498 0.70 4.79 4.58
CA ASP A 498 -0.69 5.25 4.43
C ASP A 498 -0.83 6.42 3.44
N PHE A 499 0.19 7.27 3.33
CA PHE A 499 0.27 8.29 2.29
C PHE A 499 0.35 7.66 0.88
N LYS A 500 1.24 6.70 0.66
CA LYS A 500 1.35 5.98 -0.61
C LYS A 500 0.01 5.34 -1.00
N GLN A 501 -0.64 4.66 -0.06
CA GLN A 501 -1.92 4.01 -0.27
C GLN A 501 -3.06 4.97 -0.69
N ARG A 502 -3.00 6.24 -0.29
CA ARG A 502 -3.97 7.25 -0.70
C ARG A 502 -3.56 8.02 -1.95
N SER A 503 -2.27 8.33 -2.09
CA SER A 503 -1.76 9.15 -3.19
C SER A 503 -1.84 8.45 -4.55
N TRP A 504 -1.50 7.16 -4.62
CA TRP A 504 -1.58 6.44 -5.87
C TRP A 504 -3.03 6.31 -6.35
N ILE A 505 -3.98 6.04 -5.47
CA ILE A 505 -5.39 5.93 -5.81
C ILE A 505 -5.89 7.20 -6.52
N LEU A 506 -5.61 8.38 -5.95
CA LEU A 506 -6.01 9.66 -6.54
C LEU A 506 -5.35 9.91 -7.90
N SER A 507 -4.06 9.59 -8.02
CA SER A 507 -3.32 9.85 -9.26
C SER A 507 -3.73 8.92 -10.41
N TYR A 508 -3.95 7.63 -10.14
CA TYR A 508 -4.35 6.65 -11.16
C TYR A 508 -5.83 6.77 -11.56
N SER A 509 -6.70 7.13 -10.64
CA SER A 509 -8.10 7.44 -10.95
C SER A 509 -8.27 8.75 -11.74
N LYS A 510 -7.21 9.58 -11.83
CA LYS A 510 -7.24 10.95 -12.39
C LYS A 510 -8.10 11.91 -11.57
N HIS A 511 -8.38 11.58 -10.31
CA HIS A 511 -9.14 12.43 -9.40
C HIS A 511 -8.29 13.57 -8.82
N GLY A 512 -6.95 13.47 -8.89
CA GLY A 512 -6.06 14.53 -8.45
C GLY A 512 -4.66 14.04 -8.10
N VAL A 513 -3.89 14.94 -7.51
CA VAL A 513 -2.55 14.64 -6.98
C VAL A 513 -2.53 15.07 -5.52
N LEU A 514 -2.27 14.14 -4.61
CA LEU A 514 -2.06 14.43 -3.20
C LEU A 514 -0.62 14.92 -3.01
N PRO A 515 -0.40 16.14 -2.52
CA PRO A 515 0.93 16.61 -2.18
C PRO A 515 1.53 15.79 -1.04
N GLY A 516 2.85 15.78 -0.92
CA GLY A 516 3.53 15.03 0.14
C GLY A 516 5.00 15.38 0.23
N ASN A 517 5.62 14.93 1.31
CA ASN A 517 7.04 15.10 1.57
C ASN A 517 7.71 13.75 1.92
N ALA A 518 9.03 13.78 2.15
CA ALA A 518 9.79 12.56 2.47
C ALA A 518 9.34 11.89 3.77
N GLU A 519 8.84 12.63 4.76
CA GLU A 519 8.32 12.09 6.02
C GLU A 519 7.09 11.21 5.80
N MET A 520 6.26 11.57 4.83
CA MET A 520 5.05 10.82 4.48
C MET A 520 5.37 9.63 3.55
N ASP A 521 6.33 9.82 2.67
CA ASP A 521 6.66 8.89 1.59
C ASP A 521 7.50 7.70 2.06
N VAL A 522 8.46 7.94 2.98
CA VAL A 522 9.44 6.94 3.43
C VAL A 522 8.92 6.16 4.64
N PRO A 523 8.89 4.82 4.61
CA PRO A 523 8.58 4.01 5.80
C PRO A 523 9.50 4.31 6.97
N THR A 524 9.00 4.20 8.18
CA THR A 524 9.79 4.47 9.41
C THR A 524 10.96 3.51 9.56
N ALA A 525 10.77 2.26 9.13
CA ALA A 525 11.84 1.26 9.09
C ALA A 525 12.94 1.58 8.05
N GLY A 526 12.67 2.51 7.12
CA GLY A 526 13.54 2.79 5.97
C GLY A 526 13.44 1.69 4.91
N TYR A 527 14.35 1.72 3.97
CA TYR A 527 14.45 0.78 2.86
C TYR A 527 15.50 -0.31 3.11
N LEU A 528 15.56 -1.33 2.27
CA LEU A 528 16.56 -2.41 2.33
C LEU A 528 18.00 -1.91 2.37
N TRP A 529 18.34 -0.85 1.64
CA TRP A 529 19.69 -0.24 1.69
C TRP A 529 19.97 0.47 3.01
N ASP A 530 18.97 1.08 3.65
CA ASP A 530 19.11 1.65 5.00
C ASP A 530 19.32 0.54 6.04
N LEU A 531 18.61 -0.59 5.88
CA LEU A 531 18.79 -1.78 6.71
C LEU A 531 20.22 -2.34 6.56
N CYS A 532 20.68 -2.48 5.31
CA CYS A 532 22.05 -2.89 5.02
C CYS A 532 23.07 -1.96 5.70
N GLN A 533 22.88 -0.65 5.58
CA GLN A 533 23.77 0.34 6.19
C GLN A 533 23.79 0.22 7.72
N ARG A 534 22.63 0.10 8.37
CA ARG A 534 22.53 -0.07 9.83
C ARG A 534 23.24 -1.31 10.36
N HIS A 535 23.30 -2.38 9.55
CA HIS A 535 23.89 -3.66 9.91
C HIS A 535 25.28 -3.92 9.29
N GLY A 536 25.90 -2.91 8.64
CA GLY A 536 27.23 -3.03 8.05
C GLY A 536 27.32 -4.01 6.88
N VAL A 537 26.20 -4.26 6.17
CA VAL A 537 26.17 -5.05 4.95
C VAL A 537 26.47 -4.11 3.77
N SER A 538 27.51 -4.43 3.00
CA SER A 538 27.86 -3.64 1.82
C SER A 538 26.78 -3.77 0.76
N TYR A 539 26.37 -2.64 0.16
CA TYR A 539 25.32 -2.63 -0.84
C TYR A 539 25.64 -1.69 -2.03
N ARG A 540 24.95 -1.91 -3.14
CA ARG A 540 24.99 -1.03 -4.30
C ARG A 540 23.62 -1.02 -4.98
N ASN A 541 23.16 0.18 -5.35
CA ASN A 541 21.89 0.39 -6.01
C ASN A 541 22.10 0.80 -7.47
N TYR A 542 21.48 0.06 -8.39
CA TYR A 542 21.49 0.33 -9.82
C TYR A 542 20.14 0.87 -10.26
N GLY A 543 19.66 1.89 -9.50
CA GLY A 543 18.59 2.80 -9.84
C GLY A 543 17.22 2.46 -9.33
N GLU A 544 17.15 1.70 -8.34
CA GLU A 544 15.92 1.53 -7.60
C GLU A 544 15.75 2.69 -6.60
N GLY A 545 14.52 3.23 -6.49
CA GLY A 545 14.16 4.26 -5.54
C GLY A 545 14.57 5.70 -5.93
N ALA A 546 14.39 6.64 -5.01
CA ALA A 546 14.55 8.07 -5.26
C ALA A 546 16.02 8.51 -5.44
N ALA A 547 16.23 9.59 -6.16
CA ALA A 547 17.50 10.20 -6.59
C ALA A 547 18.54 10.55 -5.50
N LYS A 548 18.34 10.18 -4.25
CA LYS A 548 19.21 10.50 -3.11
C LYS A 548 19.75 9.28 -2.36
N VAL A 549 19.81 8.12 -3.01
CA VAL A 549 20.33 6.89 -2.38
C VAL A 549 21.85 6.94 -2.28
N PRO A 550 22.45 6.74 -1.08
CA PRO A 550 23.90 6.58 -0.94
C PRO A 550 24.41 5.37 -1.78
N ASN A 551 25.64 5.45 -2.27
CA ASN A 551 26.29 4.38 -3.04
C ASN A 551 25.59 3.99 -4.35
N LEU A 552 24.88 4.91 -5.00
CA LEU A 552 24.44 4.73 -6.36
C LEU A 552 25.65 4.42 -7.25
N SER A 553 25.53 3.43 -8.12
CA SER A 553 26.62 3.07 -9.04
C SER A 553 26.91 4.18 -10.06
N ARG A 554 28.10 4.10 -10.65
CA ARG A 554 28.70 5.12 -11.52
C ARG A 554 27.96 5.44 -12.81
N GLY A 555 26.89 4.81 -13.13
CA GLY A 555 26.14 5.12 -14.34
C GLY A 555 25.38 6.44 -14.20
N LYS A 556 25.20 7.18 -15.28
CA LYS A 556 24.15 8.16 -15.35
C LYS A 556 22.84 7.41 -15.20
N TRP A 557 22.45 7.20 -13.94
CA TRP A 557 21.14 6.71 -13.68
C TRP A 557 20.16 7.81 -14.10
N VAL A 558 19.39 7.53 -15.09
CA VAL A 558 18.26 8.34 -15.48
C VAL A 558 17.06 7.56 -15.01
N ALA A 559 16.44 8.00 -13.93
CA ALA A 559 15.07 7.61 -13.64
C ALA A 559 14.25 7.92 -14.91
N GLY A 560 13.64 6.92 -15.51
CA GLY A 560 12.80 7.08 -16.69
C GLY A 560 13.30 6.35 -17.96
N TRP A 561 12.47 6.39 -18.93
CA TRP A 561 12.44 5.62 -20.18
C TRP A 561 13.58 5.88 -21.19
N GLY A 562 14.63 6.59 -20.81
CA GLY A 562 15.70 7.02 -21.72
C GLY A 562 16.80 6.00 -22.00
N ILE A 563 16.98 4.98 -21.14
CA ILE A 563 18.06 3.99 -21.26
C ILE A 563 17.45 2.59 -21.35
N ARG A 564 17.85 1.85 -22.40
CA ARG A 564 17.46 0.45 -22.58
C ARG A 564 18.06 -0.43 -21.49
N ASP A 565 17.34 -1.47 -21.08
CA ASP A 565 17.80 -2.40 -20.04
C ASP A 565 19.09 -3.09 -20.43
N MET A 566 19.27 -3.39 -21.72
CA MET A 566 20.53 -3.90 -22.27
C MET A 566 21.74 -2.98 -22.02
N ASP A 567 21.52 -1.67 -21.94
CA ASP A 567 22.60 -0.71 -21.61
C ASP A 567 22.76 -0.55 -20.09
N ARG A 568 21.67 -0.69 -19.33
CA ARG A 568 21.68 -0.64 -17.86
C ARG A 568 22.50 -1.78 -17.25
N VAL A 569 22.27 -3.00 -17.70
CA VAL A 569 22.98 -4.18 -17.17
C VAL A 569 24.48 -4.16 -17.43
N LYS A 570 24.97 -3.43 -18.43
CA LYS A 570 26.41 -3.26 -18.71
C LYS A 570 27.14 -2.67 -17.50
N PHE A 571 26.56 -1.71 -16.79
CA PHE A 571 27.19 -1.11 -15.60
C PHE A 571 27.48 -2.15 -14.52
N TRP A 572 26.49 -3.01 -14.22
CA TRP A 572 26.67 -4.08 -13.24
C TRP A 572 27.67 -5.14 -13.73
N ILE A 573 27.59 -5.52 -15.01
CA ILE A 573 28.52 -6.52 -15.60
C ILE A 573 29.98 -6.00 -15.57
N ASP A 574 30.19 -4.71 -15.84
CA ASP A 574 31.52 -4.10 -15.76
C ASP A 574 32.03 -4.05 -14.31
N ASP A 575 31.16 -3.74 -13.35
CA ASP A 575 31.50 -3.78 -11.94
C ASP A 575 31.81 -5.21 -11.44
N LEU A 576 31.06 -6.22 -11.91
CA LEU A 576 31.35 -7.63 -11.63
C LEU A 576 32.74 -8.03 -12.16
N LYS A 577 33.06 -7.67 -13.41
CA LYS A 577 34.38 -7.93 -14.02
C LYS A 577 35.50 -7.21 -13.27
N ALA A 578 35.27 -5.97 -12.82
CA ALA A 578 36.24 -5.23 -12.01
C ALA A 578 36.46 -5.92 -10.66
N ALA A 579 35.41 -6.45 -10.04
CA ALA A 579 35.53 -7.24 -8.80
C ALA A 579 36.27 -8.58 -9.04
N GLU A 580 36.09 -9.23 -10.20
CA GLU A 580 36.83 -10.42 -10.57
C GLU A 580 38.35 -10.14 -10.71
N ARG A 581 38.70 -8.97 -11.21
CA ARG A 581 40.12 -8.53 -11.31
C ARG A 581 40.70 -8.03 -9.99
N GLY A 582 39.87 -7.92 -8.94
CA GLY A 582 40.29 -7.41 -7.63
C GLY A 582 40.42 -5.88 -7.56
N GLU A 583 39.85 -5.15 -8.50
CA GLU A 583 39.88 -3.68 -8.58
C GLU A 583 38.87 -3.05 -7.62
N GLN A 584 37.84 -3.81 -7.19
CA GLN A 584 36.86 -3.42 -6.22
C GLN A 584 36.25 -4.66 -5.54
N GLU A 585 35.52 -4.46 -4.45
CA GLU A 585 34.72 -5.54 -3.82
C GLU A 585 33.36 -5.66 -4.50
N LEU A 586 32.88 -6.90 -4.67
CA LEU A 586 31.50 -7.16 -5.02
C LEU A 586 30.65 -6.96 -3.77
N PRO A 587 29.63 -6.08 -3.77
CA PRO A 587 28.81 -5.86 -2.58
C PRO A 587 28.03 -7.13 -2.20
N ARG A 588 27.68 -7.25 -0.92
CA ARG A 588 26.85 -8.36 -0.43
C ARG A 588 25.40 -8.25 -0.90
N PHE A 589 24.88 -7.03 -1.01
CA PHE A 589 23.54 -6.75 -1.53
C PHE A 589 23.62 -5.83 -2.74
N THR A 590 22.95 -6.20 -3.80
CA THR A 590 22.77 -5.36 -4.99
C THR A 590 21.30 -5.31 -5.35
N ILE A 591 20.77 -4.12 -5.59
CA ILE A 591 19.41 -3.90 -6.09
C ILE A 591 19.47 -3.20 -7.44
N MET A 592 18.62 -3.61 -8.39
CA MET A 592 18.62 -3.12 -9.76
C MET A 592 17.19 -3.03 -10.29
N SER A 593 16.87 -1.92 -10.95
CA SER A 593 15.61 -1.75 -11.67
C SER A 593 15.80 -1.98 -13.17
N LEU A 594 14.96 -2.82 -13.78
CA LEU A 594 14.91 -3.10 -15.22
C LEU A 594 13.47 -2.94 -15.71
N GLY A 595 13.10 -1.71 -16.08
CA GLY A 595 11.71 -1.32 -16.35
C GLY A 595 11.31 -1.27 -17.83
N GLU A 596 12.15 -1.73 -18.78
CA GLU A 596 11.82 -1.61 -20.21
C GLU A 596 10.58 -2.43 -20.61
N ASN A 597 10.29 -3.50 -19.88
CA ASN A 597 9.11 -4.34 -20.13
C ASN A 597 7.77 -3.66 -19.86
N HIS A 598 7.73 -2.50 -19.18
CA HIS A 598 6.55 -1.64 -19.08
C HIS A 598 6.08 -1.19 -20.47
N THR A 599 7.00 -0.86 -21.37
CA THR A 599 6.78 -0.37 -22.74
C THR A 599 6.27 1.08 -22.79
N GLN A 600 6.17 1.62 -24.01
CA GLN A 600 5.52 2.91 -24.28
C GLN A 600 4.31 2.72 -25.23
N GLY A 601 3.65 1.57 -25.12
CA GLY A 601 2.57 1.20 -25.99
C GLY A 601 3.01 1.22 -27.46
N THR A 602 2.15 1.72 -28.33
CA THR A 602 2.38 1.81 -29.78
C THR A 602 2.73 3.23 -30.23
N THR A 603 3.31 4.05 -29.37
CA THR A 603 3.72 5.43 -29.69
C THR A 603 4.69 5.44 -30.84
N PRO A 604 4.40 6.17 -31.95
CA PRO A 604 5.29 6.22 -33.11
C PRO A 604 6.70 6.69 -32.76
N GLY A 605 7.70 5.97 -33.22
CA GLY A 605 9.12 6.24 -32.96
C GLY A 605 9.65 5.58 -31.67
N ALA A 606 8.81 5.20 -30.72
CA ALA A 606 9.17 4.33 -29.61
C ALA A 606 9.37 2.89 -30.08
N HIS A 607 10.10 2.08 -29.32
CA HIS A 607 10.22 0.64 -29.59
C HIS A 607 8.86 -0.05 -29.45
N THR A 608 8.63 -1.09 -30.24
CA THR A 608 7.41 -1.87 -30.14
C THR A 608 7.34 -2.58 -28.78
N PRO A 609 6.13 -2.87 -28.24
CA PRO A 609 5.98 -3.60 -26.97
C PRO A 609 6.77 -4.91 -26.93
N ARG A 610 6.71 -5.70 -28.00
CA ARG A 610 7.50 -6.95 -28.13
C ARG A 610 9.01 -6.70 -28.11
N ALA A 611 9.47 -5.65 -28.78
CA ALA A 611 10.89 -5.27 -28.78
C ALA A 611 11.38 -4.88 -27.39
N CYS A 612 10.57 -4.16 -26.62
CA CYS A 612 10.88 -3.79 -25.23
C CYS A 612 10.96 -5.01 -24.31
N VAL A 613 9.95 -5.89 -24.34
CA VAL A 613 9.92 -7.09 -23.50
C VAL A 613 11.03 -8.08 -23.87
N ALA A 614 11.31 -8.27 -25.16
CA ALA A 614 12.43 -9.11 -25.61
C ALA A 614 13.80 -8.53 -25.22
N SER A 615 13.95 -7.20 -25.22
CA SER A 615 15.17 -6.52 -24.75
C SER A 615 15.36 -6.71 -23.24
N ASN A 616 14.29 -6.58 -22.44
CA ASN A 616 14.31 -6.86 -21.01
C ASN A 616 14.65 -8.33 -20.72
N ASP A 617 14.06 -9.28 -21.47
CA ASP A 617 14.36 -10.71 -21.36
C ASP A 617 15.86 -11.01 -21.61
N LEU A 618 16.43 -10.40 -22.64
CA LEU A 618 17.85 -10.55 -22.94
C LEU A 618 18.74 -9.85 -21.90
N ALA A 619 18.32 -8.71 -21.37
CA ALA A 619 19.06 -8.00 -20.32
C ALA A 619 19.19 -8.85 -19.06
N VAL A 620 18.09 -9.44 -18.60
CA VAL A 620 18.06 -10.42 -17.49
C VAL A 620 19.00 -11.59 -17.79
N ALA A 621 18.91 -12.14 -19.00
CA ALA A 621 19.75 -13.26 -19.43
C ALA A 621 21.25 -12.92 -19.38
N ARG A 622 21.65 -11.73 -19.83
CA ARG A 622 23.05 -11.28 -19.79
C ARG A 622 23.59 -11.12 -18.38
N VAL A 623 22.74 -10.68 -17.45
CA VAL A 623 23.11 -10.64 -16.03
C VAL A 623 23.37 -12.05 -15.51
N VAL A 624 22.46 -13.00 -15.76
CA VAL A 624 22.60 -14.39 -15.31
C VAL A 624 23.79 -15.07 -15.99
N GLU A 625 24.01 -14.83 -17.28
CA GLU A 625 25.19 -15.33 -18.02
C GLU A 625 26.49 -14.83 -17.39
N ALA A 626 26.60 -13.52 -17.13
CA ALA A 626 27.79 -12.94 -16.51
C ALA A 626 28.00 -13.49 -15.09
N ALA A 627 26.95 -13.55 -14.28
CA ALA A 627 26.99 -14.08 -12.93
C ALA A 627 27.45 -15.55 -12.92
N SER A 628 26.82 -16.41 -13.73
CA SER A 628 27.05 -17.84 -13.75
C SER A 628 28.43 -18.24 -14.29
N ASN A 629 29.09 -17.37 -15.05
CA ASN A 629 30.45 -17.53 -15.52
C ASN A 629 31.50 -16.88 -14.60
N SER A 630 31.09 -16.19 -13.53
CA SER A 630 31.99 -15.49 -12.62
C SER A 630 32.55 -16.40 -11.53
N LYS A 631 33.72 -16.01 -10.97
CA LYS A 631 34.27 -16.66 -9.77
C LYS A 631 33.34 -16.59 -8.54
N PHE A 632 32.39 -15.67 -8.51
CA PHE A 632 31.46 -15.44 -7.42
C PHE A 632 30.21 -16.33 -7.50
N TRP A 633 30.00 -17.05 -8.62
CA TRP A 633 28.77 -17.80 -8.84
C TRP A 633 28.37 -18.74 -7.72
N LYS A 634 29.34 -19.47 -7.15
CA LYS A 634 29.10 -20.41 -6.06
C LYS A 634 28.51 -19.74 -4.78
N GLU A 635 28.72 -18.46 -4.63
CA GLU A 635 28.32 -17.66 -3.47
C GLU A 635 27.21 -16.65 -3.78
N MET A 636 26.50 -16.81 -4.90
CA MET A 636 25.52 -15.84 -5.39
C MET A 636 24.11 -16.40 -5.49
N ALA A 637 23.13 -15.55 -5.21
CA ALA A 637 21.72 -15.76 -5.55
C ALA A 637 21.16 -14.49 -6.22
N ILE A 638 20.31 -14.70 -7.23
CA ILE A 638 19.62 -13.65 -8.00
C ILE A 638 18.13 -13.84 -7.78
N PHE A 639 17.45 -12.79 -7.34
CA PHE A 639 16.02 -12.71 -7.16
C PHE A 639 15.44 -11.72 -8.17
N ILE A 640 14.40 -12.11 -8.88
CA ILE A 640 13.77 -11.31 -9.92
C ILE A 640 12.27 -11.30 -9.70
N ILE A 641 11.67 -10.12 -9.68
CA ILE A 641 10.22 -9.94 -9.55
C ILE A 641 9.78 -8.70 -10.32
N GLU A 642 8.50 -8.62 -10.67
CA GLU A 642 7.88 -7.36 -11.07
C GLU A 642 7.52 -6.56 -9.82
N ASP A 643 7.54 -5.22 -9.90
CA ASP A 643 7.13 -4.35 -8.80
C ASP A 643 5.64 -4.49 -8.48
N ASP A 644 4.84 -4.58 -9.51
CA ASP A 644 3.42 -4.89 -9.49
C ASP A 644 3.00 -5.72 -10.71
N ALA A 645 1.79 -6.25 -10.68
CA ALA A 645 1.16 -6.92 -11.80
C ALA A 645 0.21 -6.01 -12.60
N GLN A 646 -0.10 -4.87 -12.03
CA GLN A 646 -0.95 -3.76 -12.50
C GLN A 646 -2.18 -4.20 -13.30
N ASN A 647 -2.05 -4.25 -14.62
CA ASN A 647 -3.18 -4.39 -15.51
C ASN A 647 -3.13 -5.61 -16.43
N GLY A 648 -2.11 -6.43 -16.30
CA GLY A 648 -2.05 -7.65 -17.08
C GLY A 648 -3.19 -8.60 -16.73
N PRO A 649 -3.68 -9.42 -17.68
CA PRO A 649 -4.64 -10.46 -17.35
C PRO A 649 -3.98 -11.54 -16.50
N ASP A 650 -4.66 -11.94 -15.45
CA ASP A 650 -4.34 -13.15 -14.70
C ASP A 650 -5.62 -13.87 -14.28
N HIS A 651 -5.69 -15.19 -14.53
CA HIS A 651 -6.91 -15.92 -14.26
C HIS A 651 -7.09 -16.29 -12.78
N VAL A 652 -6.05 -16.14 -11.96
CA VAL A 652 -6.08 -16.46 -10.52
C VAL A 652 -6.36 -15.24 -9.68
N ASP A 653 -5.47 -14.23 -9.75
CA ASP A 653 -5.58 -13.00 -8.96
C ASP A 653 -4.88 -11.85 -9.69
N ALA A 654 -5.37 -10.63 -9.51
CA ALA A 654 -4.83 -9.42 -10.13
C ALA A 654 -3.38 -9.10 -9.70
N HIS A 655 -2.92 -9.63 -8.57
CA HIS A 655 -1.56 -9.42 -8.02
C HIS A 655 -0.57 -10.52 -8.40
N ARG A 656 -1.02 -11.61 -9.09
CA ARG A 656 -0.12 -12.71 -9.41
C ARG A 656 0.87 -12.32 -10.50
N THR A 657 2.17 -12.54 -10.23
CA THR A 657 3.26 -12.01 -11.04
C THR A 657 4.28 -13.05 -11.49
N ALA A 658 5.10 -12.67 -12.48
CA ALA A 658 6.24 -13.44 -12.94
C ALA A 658 7.48 -13.14 -12.08
N GLY A 659 8.12 -14.18 -11.53
CA GLY A 659 9.37 -14.02 -10.80
C GLY A 659 10.25 -15.26 -10.88
N LEU A 660 11.53 -15.08 -10.56
CA LEU A 660 12.56 -16.12 -10.64
C LEU A 660 13.51 -16.05 -9.45
N VAL A 661 13.95 -17.22 -8.99
CA VAL A 661 15.05 -17.38 -8.03
C VAL A 661 16.13 -18.22 -8.68
N ILE A 662 17.32 -17.65 -8.83
CA ILE A 662 18.41 -18.23 -9.62
C ILE A 662 19.68 -18.30 -8.78
N SER A 663 20.21 -19.49 -8.57
CA SER A 663 21.43 -19.73 -7.82
C SER A 663 21.97 -21.13 -8.17
N PRO A 664 23.26 -21.42 -8.06
CA PRO A 664 23.75 -22.79 -8.14
C PRO A 664 23.20 -23.68 -7.00
N TRP A 665 22.62 -23.07 -5.96
CA TRP A 665 21.97 -23.75 -4.84
C TRP A 665 20.48 -23.97 -5.05
N CYS A 666 19.88 -23.50 -6.13
CA CYS A 666 18.47 -23.76 -6.41
C CYS A 666 18.24 -25.18 -6.90
N LYS A 667 17.06 -25.72 -6.58
CA LYS A 667 16.53 -26.92 -7.22
C LYS A 667 16.40 -26.73 -8.73
N ARG A 668 16.23 -27.83 -9.44
CA ARG A 668 16.20 -27.82 -10.90
C ARG A 668 14.95 -28.50 -11.46
N GLY A 669 14.31 -27.80 -12.40
CA GLY A 669 13.20 -28.35 -13.18
C GLY A 669 11.94 -28.63 -12.36
N GLU A 670 11.74 -27.95 -11.25
CA GLU A 670 10.58 -28.11 -10.38
C GLU A 670 9.58 -26.96 -10.54
N VAL A 671 8.32 -27.25 -10.22
CA VAL A 671 7.27 -26.23 -10.04
C VAL A 671 7.00 -26.11 -8.55
N ASP A 672 7.10 -24.92 -8.02
CA ASP A 672 6.77 -24.61 -6.62
C ASP A 672 5.51 -23.74 -6.57
N SER A 673 4.42 -24.33 -6.10
CA SER A 673 3.12 -23.71 -5.93
C SER A 673 2.87 -23.19 -4.50
N THR A 674 3.93 -23.07 -3.70
CA THR A 674 3.84 -22.40 -2.39
C THR A 674 3.45 -20.94 -2.59
N LEU A 675 2.55 -20.42 -1.74
CA LEU A 675 2.19 -19.02 -1.78
C LEU A 675 3.40 -18.20 -1.35
N TYR A 676 3.94 -17.44 -2.29
CA TYR A 676 4.99 -16.46 -2.07
C TYR A 676 4.55 -15.08 -2.49
N THR A 677 5.23 -14.07 -1.93
CA THR A 677 4.97 -12.67 -2.24
C THR A 677 6.29 -11.90 -2.38
N THR A 678 6.22 -10.63 -2.76
CA THR A 678 7.37 -9.72 -2.69
C THR A 678 8.05 -9.78 -1.31
N ALA A 679 7.26 -9.77 -0.24
CA ALA A 679 7.76 -9.88 1.14
C ALA A 679 8.46 -11.23 1.41
N SER A 680 8.06 -12.31 0.74
CA SER A 680 8.72 -13.63 0.81
C SER A 680 10.14 -13.60 0.21
N MET A 681 10.32 -12.91 -0.92
CA MET A 681 11.65 -12.69 -1.50
C MET A 681 12.53 -11.86 -0.58
N ILE A 682 11.99 -10.75 -0.06
CA ILE A 682 12.70 -9.86 0.88
C ILE A 682 13.14 -10.66 2.11
N ARG A 683 12.23 -11.40 2.73
CA ARG A 683 12.54 -12.23 3.89
C ARG A 683 13.64 -13.24 3.61
N THR A 684 13.64 -13.86 2.45
CA THR A 684 14.68 -14.83 2.04
C THR A 684 16.04 -14.14 1.89
N MET A 685 16.08 -12.98 1.28
CA MET A 685 17.30 -12.18 1.12
C MET A 685 17.86 -11.70 2.47
N GLU A 686 17.00 -11.25 3.37
CA GLU A 686 17.37 -10.86 4.74
C GLU A 686 18.04 -12.02 5.51
N LEU A 687 17.43 -13.21 5.45
CA LEU A 687 17.99 -14.40 6.09
C LEU A 687 19.36 -14.78 5.51
N ILE A 688 19.54 -14.70 4.18
CA ILE A 688 20.83 -14.91 3.50
C ILE A 688 21.87 -13.90 3.99
N LEU A 689 21.49 -12.63 4.09
CA LEU A 689 22.39 -11.53 4.47
C LEU A 689 22.61 -11.42 5.98
N GLY A 690 21.83 -12.15 6.79
CA GLY A 690 21.85 -12.10 8.25
C GLY A 690 21.16 -10.87 8.83
N LEU A 691 20.24 -10.26 8.07
CA LEU A 691 19.49 -9.07 8.45
C LEU A 691 18.20 -9.42 9.20
N PRO A 692 17.74 -8.56 10.12
CA PRO A 692 16.39 -8.65 10.67
C PRO A 692 15.36 -8.17 9.64
N PRO A 693 14.08 -8.54 9.77
CA PRO A 693 13.05 -8.00 8.93
C PRO A 693 12.78 -6.50 9.21
N LEU A 694 12.29 -5.79 8.20
CA LEU A 694 11.91 -4.39 8.27
C LEU A 694 10.56 -4.19 8.96
N THR A 695 9.57 -5.02 8.62
CA THR A 695 8.15 -4.81 8.96
C THR A 695 7.49 -6.08 9.47
N GLN A 696 6.22 -6.01 9.80
CA GLN A 696 5.39 -7.19 10.11
C GLN A 696 5.17 -8.08 8.89
N TYR A 697 5.24 -7.52 7.68
CA TYR A 697 4.94 -8.24 6.45
C TYR A 697 6.06 -9.21 6.05
N ASP A 698 7.29 -8.73 5.96
CA ASP A 698 8.44 -9.60 5.67
C ASP A 698 8.75 -10.54 6.84
N ALA A 699 8.60 -10.07 8.10
CA ALA A 699 8.72 -10.93 9.27
C ALA A 699 7.76 -12.12 9.24
N GLY A 700 6.51 -11.89 8.80
CA GLY A 700 5.47 -12.92 8.71
C GLY A 700 5.46 -13.72 7.40
N ALA A 701 6.20 -13.27 6.39
CA ALA A 701 6.20 -13.91 5.09
C ALA A 701 6.85 -15.30 5.11
N THR A 702 6.35 -16.19 4.26
CA THR A 702 6.95 -17.51 4.04
C THR A 702 8.24 -17.36 3.24
N PRO A 703 9.44 -17.65 3.80
CA PRO A 703 10.65 -17.63 3.01
C PRO A 703 10.69 -18.71 1.95
N MET A 704 11.44 -18.48 0.89
CA MET A 704 11.51 -19.35 -0.29
C MET A 704 12.43 -20.56 -0.09
N PHE A 705 12.38 -21.20 1.08
CA PHE A 705 13.21 -22.37 1.40
C PHE A 705 13.07 -23.52 0.38
N ASN A 706 11.86 -23.70 -0.15
CA ASN A 706 11.58 -24.77 -1.11
C ASN A 706 12.30 -24.61 -2.46
N CYS A 707 12.73 -23.38 -2.79
CA CYS A 707 13.49 -23.13 -4.02
C CYS A 707 14.93 -23.64 -3.95
N PHE A 708 15.47 -23.93 -2.75
CA PHE A 708 16.88 -24.23 -2.54
C PHE A 708 17.14 -25.70 -2.24
N ALA A 709 18.31 -26.18 -2.71
CA ALA A 709 18.84 -27.53 -2.49
C ALA A 709 20.08 -27.47 -1.58
N LYS A 710 20.48 -28.63 -1.03
CA LYS A 710 21.69 -28.75 -0.20
C LYS A 710 22.99 -28.84 -1.02
N GLU A 711 22.88 -29.24 -2.26
CA GLU A 711 24.01 -29.44 -3.15
C GLU A 711 24.01 -28.42 -4.29
N THR A 712 25.19 -27.96 -4.67
CA THR A 712 25.35 -26.99 -5.75
C THR A 712 25.39 -27.68 -7.11
N GLN A 713 24.82 -27.00 -8.11
CA GLN A 713 24.99 -27.31 -9.51
C GLN A 713 25.60 -26.11 -10.24
N LEU A 714 26.93 -26.12 -10.40
CA LEU A 714 27.68 -25.02 -11.03
C LEU A 714 27.58 -25.08 -12.56
N VAL A 715 26.35 -24.93 -13.06
CA VAL A 715 26.09 -24.87 -14.51
C VAL A 715 26.03 -23.40 -14.93
N ALA A 716 26.86 -23.03 -15.91
CA ALA A 716 26.80 -21.71 -16.51
C ALA A 716 25.58 -21.60 -17.42
N PHE A 717 24.93 -20.44 -17.38
CA PHE A 717 23.84 -20.10 -18.27
C PHE A 717 24.39 -19.44 -19.54
N THR A 718 23.76 -19.72 -20.66
CA THR A 718 24.05 -19.04 -21.94
C THR A 718 22.81 -18.32 -22.41
N ALA A 719 22.92 -17.02 -22.60
CA ALA A 719 21.83 -16.17 -23.06
C ALA A 719 21.48 -16.46 -24.52
N LYS A 720 20.19 -16.64 -24.79
CA LYS A 720 19.62 -16.80 -26.13
C LYS A 720 19.23 -15.44 -26.68
N THR A 721 19.70 -15.09 -27.86
CA THR A 721 19.21 -13.89 -28.54
C THR A 721 17.77 -14.13 -29.02
N PRO A 722 16.80 -13.30 -28.60
CA PRO A 722 15.41 -13.43 -29.06
C PRO A 722 15.33 -13.29 -30.59
N THR A 723 14.39 -14.00 -31.20
CA THR A 723 14.11 -13.88 -32.65
C THR A 723 13.36 -12.58 -33.00
N ILE A 724 12.83 -11.92 -32.01
CA ILE A 724 12.14 -10.62 -32.12
C ILE A 724 13.19 -9.53 -32.45
N ASP A 725 12.91 -8.70 -33.45
CA ASP A 725 13.71 -7.49 -33.68
C ASP A 725 13.55 -6.49 -32.53
N MET A 726 14.51 -6.48 -31.62
CA MET A 726 14.53 -5.60 -30.45
C MET A 726 14.71 -4.11 -30.79
N LEU A 727 15.03 -3.77 -32.03
CA LEU A 727 15.13 -2.40 -32.51
C LEU A 727 13.89 -1.95 -33.29
N ALA A 728 12.92 -2.84 -33.47
CA ALA A 728 11.67 -2.53 -34.15
C ALA A 728 10.96 -1.36 -33.49
N LYS A 729 10.49 -0.42 -34.27
CA LYS A 729 9.83 0.81 -33.83
C LYS A 729 8.39 0.87 -34.32
N ASN A 730 7.56 1.45 -33.47
CA ASN A 730 6.20 1.78 -33.83
C ASN A 730 6.15 2.84 -34.92
N THR A 731 5.14 2.76 -35.75
CA THR A 731 4.84 3.73 -36.82
C THR A 731 3.50 4.39 -36.59
N ALA A 732 3.17 5.39 -37.38
CA ALA A 732 1.82 5.99 -37.35
C ALA A 732 0.71 5.00 -37.74
N ARG A 733 1.05 3.83 -38.29
CA ARG A 733 0.12 2.75 -38.67
C ARG A 733 -0.01 1.67 -37.57
N SER A 734 0.80 1.72 -36.52
CA SER A 734 0.68 0.79 -35.41
C SER A 734 -0.70 0.88 -34.74
N PRO A 735 -1.24 -0.22 -34.19
CA PRO A 735 -2.59 -0.22 -33.59
C PRO A 735 -2.76 0.90 -32.57
N ARG A 736 -3.79 1.75 -32.74
CA ARG A 736 -4.07 2.89 -31.84
C ARG A 736 -2.88 3.84 -31.56
N ALA A 737 -1.97 4.00 -32.52
CA ALA A 737 -0.77 4.83 -32.39
C ALA A 737 -1.08 6.27 -31.96
N ALA A 738 -2.13 6.88 -32.53
CA ALA A 738 -2.56 8.23 -32.17
C ALA A 738 -3.09 8.32 -30.72
N GLN A 739 -3.68 7.26 -30.19
CA GLN A 739 -4.11 7.19 -28.79
C GLN A 739 -2.91 7.06 -27.87
N SER A 740 -2.00 6.14 -28.17
CA SER A 740 -0.75 5.94 -27.43
C SER A 740 0.11 7.22 -27.38
N SER A 741 0.17 7.98 -28.47
CA SER A 741 0.92 9.25 -28.54
C SER A 741 0.41 10.37 -27.62
N ARG A 742 -0.82 10.25 -27.09
CA ARG A 742 -1.40 11.20 -26.13
C ARG A 742 -1.12 10.84 -24.69
N MET A 743 -0.58 9.64 -24.45
CA MET A 743 -0.27 9.17 -23.10
C MET A 743 1.00 9.84 -22.59
N ASN A 744 1.07 10.07 -21.29
CA ASN A 744 2.26 10.61 -20.67
C ASN A 744 3.20 9.47 -20.23
N PHE A 745 4.19 9.17 -21.07
CA PHE A 745 5.27 8.23 -20.77
C PHE A 745 6.55 8.94 -20.28
N LYS A 746 6.52 10.25 -20.04
CA LYS A 746 7.68 11.01 -19.56
C LYS A 746 7.83 10.96 -18.03
N GLU A 747 6.71 10.83 -17.38
CA GLU A 747 6.62 10.68 -15.94
C GLU A 747 6.24 9.24 -15.60
N PHE A 748 6.71 8.78 -14.48
CA PHE A 748 6.45 7.44 -13.98
C PHE A 748 4.94 7.20 -13.84
N ASP A 749 4.42 6.11 -14.39
CA ASP A 749 3.03 5.64 -14.30
C ASP A 749 1.92 6.69 -14.60
N ARG A 750 2.21 7.64 -15.48
CA ARG A 750 1.20 8.64 -15.92
C ARG A 750 0.45 8.22 -17.18
N ALA A 751 0.76 7.10 -17.78
CA ALA A 751 -0.03 6.54 -18.87
C ALA A 751 -1.38 6.02 -18.31
N PRO A 752 -2.51 6.19 -19.05
CA PRO A 752 -3.76 5.54 -18.66
C PRO A 752 -3.68 4.05 -18.96
N GLU A 753 -3.40 3.27 -17.93
CA GLU A 753 -3.04 1.86 -18.01
C GLU A 753 -4.15 0.97 -18.62
N ASP A 754 -5.42 1.21 -18.33
CA ASP A 754 -6.53 0.50 -18.99
C ASP A 754 -6.47 0.61 -20.51
N GLU A 755 -6.16 1.82 -20.99
CA GLU A 755 -6.02 2.08 -22.42
C GLU A 755 -4.73 1.48 -22.96
N LEU A 756 -3.65 1.58 -22.21
CA LEU A 756 -2.35 1.02 -22.58
C LEU A 756 -2.45 -0.50 -22.76
N ASN A 757 -3.04 -1.23 -21.82
CA ASN A 757 -3.19 -2.68 -21.93
C ASN A 757 -4.10 -3.13 -23.06
N GLN A 758 -5.16 -2.38 -23.38
CA GLN A 758 -5.94 -2.63 -24.58
C GLN A 758 -5.11 -2.45 -25.85
N ILE A 759 -4.22 -1.45 -25.87
CA ILE A 759 -3.31 -1.23 -26.99
C ILE A 759 -2.31 -2.38 -27.11
N LEU A 760 -1.72 -2.80 -26.00
CA LEU A 760 -0.76 -3.91 -25.95
C LEU A 760 -1.40 -5.22 -26.42
N TRP A 761 -2.63 -5.52 -26.00
CA TRP A 761 -3.33 -6.71 -26.49
C TRP A 761 -3.56 -6.67 -27.98
N LEU A 762 -4.06 -5.54 -28.51
CA LEU A 762 -4.28 -5.38 -29.94
C LEU A 762 -2.98 -5.51 -30.75
N ASP A 763 -1.87 -5.02 -30.23
CA ASP A 763 -0.54 -5.12 -30.86
C ASP A 763 -0.06 -6.57 -30.90
N VAL A 764 -0.24 -7.31 -29.81
CA VAL A 764 0.26 -8.68 -29.65
C VAL A 764 -0.62 -9.73 -30.31
N LYS A 765 -1.92 -9.66 -30.09
CA LYS A 765 -2.90 -10.67 -30.54
C LYS A 765 -3.62 -10.30 -31.84
N GLY A 766 -3.55 -9.05 -32.26
CA GLY A 766 -4.25 -8.52 -33.43
C GLY A 766 -5.69 -8.08 -33.14
N PRO A 767 -6.27 -7.28 -34.07
CA PRO A 767 -7.59 -6.68 -33.89
C PRO A 767 -8.75 -7.67 -33.85
N ASP A 768 -8.56 -8.84 -34.44
CA ASP A 768 -9.60 -9.87 -34.61
C ASP A 768 -9.60 -10.93 -33.50
N VAL A 769 -8.65 -10.89 -32.58
CA VAL A 769 -8.57 -11.83 -31.45
C VAL A 769 -9.28 -11.24 -30.25
N PRO A 770 -10.48 -11.75 -29.91
CA PRO A 770 -11.18 -11.32 -28.68
C PRO A 770 -10.42 -11.80 -27.45
N TYR A 771 -10.64 -11.12 -26.33
CA TYR A 771 -10.19 -11.60 -25.05
C TYR A 771 -10.89 -12.93 -24.74
N PRO A 772 -10.17 -14.01 -24.41
CA PRO A 772 -10.80 -15.26 -24.03
C PRO A 772 -11.53 -15.12 -22.69
N THR A 773 -12.58 -15.92 -22.51
CA THR A 773 -13.25 -16.02 -21.21
C THR A 773 -12.33 -16.83 -20.28
N PRO A 774 -11.94 -16.29 -19.12
CA PRO A 774 -11.01 -16.95 -18.24
C PRO A 774 -11.64 -18.21 -17.61
N ILE A 775 -10.81 -19.21 -17.42
CA ILE A 775 -11.18 -20.40 -16.64
C ILE A 775 -10.67 -20.15 -15.22
N HIS A 776 -11.57 -19.89 -14.27
CA HIS A 776 -11.19 -19.73 -12.88
C HIS A 776 -10.70 -21.06 -12.29
N ARG A 777 -9.45 -21.11 -11.93
CA ARG A 777 -8.86 -22.20 -11.14
C ARG A 777 -8.08 -21.57 -9.98
N ALA A 778 -8.78 -21.27 -8.89
CA ALA A 778 -8.11 -20.86 -7.66
C ALA A 778 -7.31 -22.06 -7.13
N MET A 779 -6.00 -21.94 -7.04
CA MET A 779 -5.17 -22.86 -6.26
C MET A 779 -5.06 -22.30 -4.83
N PHE A 780 -5.94 -22.76 -3.95
CA PHE A 780 -5.71 -22.63 -2.52
C PHE A 780 -4.80 -23.76 -2.06
N THR A 781 -3.83 -23.46 -1.21
CA THR A 781 -2.87 -24.42 -0.69
C THR A 781 -3.55 -25.54 0.09
N ALA A 782 -2.92 -26.73 0.14
CA ALA A 782 -3.40 -27.92 0.84
C ALA A 782 -3.72 -27.73 2.34
N ALA A 783 -3.38 -26.61 2.94
CA ALA A 783 -3.77 -26.25 4.31
C ALA A 783 -5.27 -25.99 4.49
N ASP A 784 -5.99 -25.66 3.41
CA ASP A 784 -7.44 -25.34 3.50
C ASP A 784 -8.34 -26.59 3.33
N THR A 785 -7.78 -27.72 2.92
CA THR A 785 -8.57 -28.96 2.69
C THR A 785 -8.81 -29.78 3.97
N ASN A 786 -8.14 -29.47 5.08
CA ASN A 786 -8.27 -30.18 6.35
C ASN A 786 -9.26 -29.54 7.36
N ASN A 787 -9.99 -28.51 6.96
CA ASN A 787 -11.01 -27.86 7.79
C ASN A 787 -12.38 -27.81 7.09
N ARG A 788 -12.82 -28.91 6.50
CA ARG A 788 -14.24 -29.11 6.15
C ARG A 788 -14.88 -30.10 7.10
#